data_6e6df31d1d0eb9a90ae84625cf8eb36d
#
_entry.id   6e6df31d1d0eb9a90ae84625cf8eb36d
#
_cell.length_a   1.000
_cell.length_b   1.000
_cell.length_c   1.000
_cell.angle_alpha   90.00
_cell.angle_beta   90.00
_cell.angle_gamma   90.00
#
_symmetry.space_group_name_H-M   'P 1'
#
loop_
_entity.id
_entity.type
_entity.pdbx_description
1 polymer ?
#
loop_
_entity_poly.entity_id
_entity_poly.type
_entity_poly.pdbx_seq_one_letter_code
_entity_poly.pdbx_strand_id
1 'polypeptide(L)'
;MMNRKRAFWASTALFTGMIVAGAASAQSTGSSATEVEEVVVTGSRGPATAGVAIAETVAKTRNTINQEFISTQAAGQTILQTLNLTPGLSFTNADPYGNSGGNIRLRGFDGSRVSLTFDGIPLNDTGNYSSYTNQQLDPELIERASVNTGSTDVDSPTASATGGTINYQTLRPTADMGGWLQGSLGDFNYRRVMGLFNTGEIGPWGTTAWLAASYTDYDKFKGIGELEKTQYNAKIYQPLGDNGDFIALSGPYNENRNNNNQGPNLATTTGFCGAPGTATATTPCLDQVKTSPFGWDVDFDRTYVAPTVRAGVADIDTNSANYWGLRINPSDTGNVRGNSRFTLMDGLVLTVDPSFQYTLADGGSQQAVLAENSQLLRGTKATGGVDLNGDGDLLDSVRVMTPSVTNTHRYGLNSSLIWDINDTNRLRVAYALDYGRHRQTGQYGKIDFSNPTDPKFVDPFGGRNEEDNRIVNLDGYVLQARDRKSIAELNQFSVEYRGKFLQDALTVSLGVRAPFFKRELNQYCYSQNSSSNVLCTSQLPNAALANGNVTFGAATTQYIPPYARELKYDDILPNLGATYRFGEGQSIYGSYSESLSAPRTDSLYTVRRNPTTNVIDNPTVQPETSKNYDLGYRFTTSTVVLQASVFANEFDNRIVSTYDPELDTFVDRNVGSVKSTGAELSAGWEPIENLSLYGTASFLDSELQDNYVLNAAGAVAATKGKKQVETPEEMYSARISYKFNEVFAAGIQAKYTGERWVTDVNDQKVDAYTVVDLDARFDFATLGLDGTYLQFNVTNLLDEQYYSTIGTRTTGTPGQPGYSSPAFAGVGAPRTVMATLRYSF
;
A
#
# COMPACT_ATOMS: atom_id res chain seq x y z
N MET A 1 -2.58 -0.14 -65.35
CA MET A 1 -3.21 -1.34 -64.73
C MET A 1 -2.19 -2.43 -64.76
N MET A 2 -1.63 -2.79 -63.73
CA MET A 2 -0.99 -4.06 -63.38
C MET A 2 0.13 -3.85 -62.34
N ASN A 3 0.02 -4.62 -61.28
CA ASN A 3 1.09 -4.88 -60.29
C ASN A 3 1.42 -3.83 -59.22
N ARG A 4 0.56 -3.75 -58.23
CA ARG A 4 0.86 -3.32 -56.87
C ARG A 4 0.39 -4.33 -55.80
N LYS A 5 0.67 -5.60 -55.96
CA LYS A 5 0.32 -6.65 -54.96
C LYS A 5 1.45 -7.66 -54.74
N ARG A 6 2.71 -7.25 -54.79
CA ARG A 6 3.83 -8.17 -54.50
C ARG A 6 4.98 -7.54 -53.69
N ALA A 7 4.70 -6.55 -52.87
CA ALA A 7 5.72 -5.92 -52.00
C ALA A 7 5.45 -6.05 -50.50
N PHE A 8 4.43 -6.79 -50.09
CA PHE A 8 4.04 -6.89 -48.67
C PHE A 8 4.41 -8.21 -47.97
N TRP A 9 5.08 -9.14 -48.66
CA TRP A 9 5.46 -10.45 -48.12
C TRP A 9 6.97 -10.64 -47.91
N ALA A 10 7.78 -9.59 -48.00
CA ALA A 10 9.23 -9.69 -47.82
C ALA A 10 9.78 -9.01 -46.56
N SER A 11 8.96 -8.37 -45.75
CA SER A 11 9.39 -7.66 -44.52
C SER A 11 9.19 -8.44 -43.22
N THR A 12 8.48 -9.59 -43.27
CA THR A 12 8.26 -10.40 -42.05
C THR A 12 9.30 -11.52 -41.85
N ALA A 13 10.30 -11.64 -42.70
CA ALA A 13 11.31 -12.72 -42.63
C ALA A 13 12.72 -12.23 -42.23
N LEU A 14 12.93 -10.98 -41.85
CA LEU A 14 14.26 -10.44 -41.51
C LEU A 14 14.38 -9.97 -40.03
N PHE A 15 13.42 -10.26 -39.18
CA PHE A 15 13.52 -9.98 -37.73
C PHE A 15 13.86 -11.23 -36.87
N THR A 16 14.30 -12.31 -37.49
CA THR A 16 14.71 -13.52 -36.81
C THR A 16 16.22 -13.70 -36.92
N GLY A 17 17.01 -12.88 -36.29
CA GLY A 17 18.44 -13.13 -36.35
C GLY A 17 19.36 -12.06 -35.78
N MET A 18 19.13 -11.61 -34.56
CA MET A 18 20.21 -11.12 -33.67
C MET A 18 19.73 -11.26 -32.22
N ILE A 19 19.76 -12.48 -31.73
CA ILE A 19 19.76 -12.72 -30.28
C ILE A 19 21.22 -12.65 -29.88
N VAL A 20 21.65 -11.51 -29.43
CA VAL A 20 22.89 -11.38 -28.66
C VAL A 20 22.62 -12.09 -27.33
N ALA A 21 23.42 -13.10 -27.03
CA ALA A 21 23.44 -13.77 -25.73
C ALA A 21 23.81 -12.74 -24.67
N GLY A 22 22.79 -12.15 -24.04
CA GLY A 22 22.94 -11.22 -22.93
C GLY A 22 23.47 -11.96 -21.70
N ALA A 23 24.49 -11.42 -21.07
CA ALA A 23 25.01 -11.91 -19.80
C ALA A 23 23.94 -11.94 -18.73
N ALA A 24 23.94 -12.96 -17.88
CA ALA A 24 23.03 -13.10 -16.74
C ALA A 24 23.06 -11.88 -15.82
N SER A 25 21.93 -11.21 -15.65
CA SER A 25 21.82 -9.98 -14.86
C SER A 25 21.51 -10.26 -13.40
N ALA A 26 22.18 -9.55 -12.48
CA ALA A 26 21.77 -9.52 -11.08
C ALA A 26 20.39 -8.86 -11.00
N GLN A 27 19.45 -9.47 -10.30
CA GLN A 27 18.11 -8.90 -10.15
C GLN A 27 18.10 -7.83 -9.08
N SER A 28 17.51 -6.72 -9.39
CA SER A 28 17.37 -5.56 -8.53
C SER A 28 15.91 -5.24 -8.20
N THR A 29 15.72 -4.19 -7.44
CA THR A 29 14.42 -3.64 -6.99
C THR A 29 13.44 -3.22 -8.10
N GLY A 30 13.63 -3.64 -9.34
CA GLY A 30 12.80 -3.24 -10.47
C GLY A 30 13.30 -2.02 -11.22
N SER A 31 14.57 -1.62 -11.01
CA SER A 31 15.24 -0.68 -11.91
C SER A 31 15.46 -1.35 -13.26
N SER A 32 14.90 -0.79 -14.32
CA SER A 32 15.00 -1.31 -15.68
C SER A 32 16.46 -1.43 -16.20
N ALA A 33 17.40 -0.75 -15.54
CA ALA A 33 18.82 -0.78 -15.85
C ALA A 33 19.53 -2.04 -15.35
N THR A 34 19.03 -2.64 -14.26
CA THR A 34 19.64 -3.80 -13.60
C THR A 34 18.88 -5.08 -13.88
N GLU A 35 17.67 -5.01 -14.43
CA GLU A 35 16.90 -6.13 -14.93
C GLU A 35 17.11 -6.32 -16.44
N VAL A 36 18.31 -6.65 -16.86
CA VAL A 36 18.43 -7.35 -18.14
C VAL A 36 17.97 -8.78 -17.89
N GLU A 37 16.82 -9.13 -18.39
CA GLU A 37 16.28 -10.47 -18.31
C GLU A 37 17.32 -11.47 -18.76
N GLU A 38 17.70 -12.38 -17.89
CA GLU A 38 18.14 -13.67 -18.34
C GLU A 38 16.91 -14.37 -18.94
N VAL A 39 16.58 -14.02 -20.18
CA VAL A 39 15.82 -14.94 -20.99
C VAL A 39 16.67 -16.19 -21.02
N VAL A 40 16.29 -17.17 -20.21
CA VAL A 40 16.89 -18.50 -20.32
C VAL A 40 16.54 -18.96 -21.73
N VAL A 41 17.46 -18.75 -22.66
CA VAL A 41 17.47 -19.42 -23.95
C VAL A 41 17.92 -20.89 -23.69
N THR A 42 17.10 -21.56 -22.86
CA THR A 42 16.93 -22.98 -23.07
C THR A 42 16.02 -23.04 -24.29
N GLY A 43 16.35 -23.73 -25.36
CA GLY A 43 15.69 -23.70 -26.66
C GLY A 43 14.19 -23.98 -26.73
N SER A 44 13.46 -23.75 -25.64
CA SER A 44 12.03 -23.70 -25.54
C SER A 44 11.63 -22.40 -24.81
N ARG A 45 10.89 -21.52 -25.46
CA ARG A 45 10.08 -20.52 -24.77
C ARG A 45 9.23 -21.28 -23.73
N GLY A 46 9.27 -20.87 -22.45
CA GLY A 46 8.27 -21.30 -21.49
C GLY A 46 6.87 -20.94 -21.97
N PRO A 47 5.83 -21.58 -21.47
CA PRO A 47 4.46 -21.29 -21.87
C PRO A 47 4.15 -19.83 -21.59
N ALA A 48 3.39 -19.19 -22.46
CA ALA A 48 2.98 -17.80 -22.26
C ALA A 48 2.08 -17.65 -21.03
N THR A 49 1.37 -18.73 -20.63
CA THR A 49 0.45 -18.81 -19.48
C THR A 49 -0.46 -17.59 -19.33
N ALA A 50 -0.78 -16.92 -20.46
CA ALA A 50 -1.50 -15.66 -20.52
C ALA A 50 -0.94 -14.61 -19.53
N GLY A 51 0.38 -14.61 -19.31
CA GLY A 51 1.09 -13.61 -18.49
C GLY A 51 0.94 -13.73 -16.98
N VAL A 52 0.23 -14.76 -16.47
CA VAL A 52 -0.02 -14.92 -15.03
C VAL A 52 1.07 -15.71 -14.30
N ALA A 53 1.88 -16.48 -15.02
CA ALA A 53 3.02 -17.23 -14.47
C ALA A 53 4.24 -17.11 -15.39
N ILE A 54 5.27 -16.43 -14.92
CA ILE A 54 6.53 -16.27 -15.63
C ILE A 54 7.58 -17.19 -14.99
N ALA A 55 8.39 -17.84 -15.80
CA ALA A 55 9.47 -18.69 -15.31
C ALA A 55 10.54 -17.85 -14.61
N GLU A 56 10.87 -18.21 -13.37
CA GLU A 56 11.83 -17.51 -12.52
C GLU A 56 13.16 -18.25 -12.44
N THR A 57 14.25 -17.50 -12.39
CA THR A 57 15.62 -18.07 -12.32
C THR A 57 16.37 -17.74 -11.04
N VAL A 58 15.84 -16.83 -10.24
CA VAL A 58 16.48 -16.35 -9.01
C VAL A 58 16.51 -17.37 -7.90
N ALA A 59 17.52 -17.29 -7.05
CA ALA A 59 17.67 -18.16 -5.88
C ALA A 59 16.81 -17.68 -4.70
N LYS A 60 15.54 -17.40 -4.93
CA LYS A 60 14.52 -17.05 -3.92
C LYS A 60 13.11 -17.27 -4.47
N THR A 61 12.12 -17.33 -3.59
CA THR A 61 10.73 -17.43 -4.01
C THR A 61 10.25 -16.09 -4.59
N ARG A 62 9.99 -16.09 -5.90
CA ARG A 62 9.46 -14.93 -6.65
C ARG A 62 8.34 -15.38 -7.55
N ASN A 63 7.34 -14.53 -7.71
CA ASN A 63 6.25 -14.69 -8.67
C ASN A 63 6.08 -13.37 -9.43
N THR A 64 6.04 -13.45 -10.75
CA THR A 64 5.94 -12.29 -11.64
C THR A 64 4.73 -12.43 -12.56
N ILE A 65 3.98 -11.35 -12.73
CA ILE A 65 2.91 -11.19 -13.72
C ILE A 65 3.30 -10.09 -14.71
N ASN A 66 2.80 -10.16 -15.93
CA ASN A 66 3.06 -9.15 -16.95
C ASN A 66 1.78 -8.45 -17.45
N GLN A 67 1.96 -7.52 -18.38
CA GLN A 67 0.90 -6.70 -18.97
C GLN A 67 -0.17 -7.53 -19.67
N GLU A 68 0.15 -8.70 -20.21
CA GLU A 68 -0.84 -9.58 -20.85
C GLU A 68 -1.93 -9.97 -19.86
N PHE A 69 -1.55 -10.45 -18.68
CA PHE A 69 -2.50 -10.76 -17.61
C PHE A 69 -3.15 -9.51 -17.03
N ILE A 70 -2.37 -8.46 -16.74
CA ILE A 70 -2.87 -7.20 -16.15
C ILE A 70 -4.00 -6.64 -17.02
N SER A 71 -3.86 -6.70 -18.34
CA SER A 71 -4.86 -6.17 -19.28
C SER A 71 -6.18 -6.92 -19.32
N THR A 72 -6.27 -8.14 -18.78
CA THR A 72 -7.53 -8.90 -18.69
C THR A 72 -8.35 -8.52 -17.47
N GLN A 73 -7.73 -7.83 -16.50
CA GLN A 73 -8.40 -7.46 -15.26
C GLN A 73 -9.29 -6.23 -15.46
N ALA A 74 -10.12 -5.93 -14.47
CA ALA A 74 -11.02 -4.79 -14.50
C ALA A 74 -10.22 -3.48 -14.64
N ALA A 75 -10.59 -2.63 -15.58
CA ALA A 75 -9.90 -1.38 -15.88
C ALA A 75 -9.88 -0.43 -14.68
N GLY A 76 -8.70 0.15 -14.35
CA GLY A 76 -8.54 1.02 -13.19
C GLY A 76 -8.49 0.32 -11.82
N GLN A 77 -8.62 -1.01 -11.78
CA GLN A 77 -8.45 -1.79 -10.56
C GLN A 77 -7.00 -1.70 -10.06
N THR A 78 -6.81 -1.67 -8.73
CA THR A 78 -5.45 -1.63 -8.18
C THR A 78 -4.62 -2.87 -8.58
N ILE A 79 -3.34 -2.66 -8.89
CA ILE A 79 -2.41 -3.76 -9.20
C ILE A 79 -2.30 -4.77 -8.05
N LEU A 80 -2.51 -4.38 -6.81
CA LEU A 80 -2.51 -5.29 -5.66
C LEU A 80 -3.64 -6.33 -5.74
N GLN A 81 -4.80 -5.95 -6.30
CA GLN A 81 -5.88 -6.89 -6.58
C GLN A 81 -5.48 -7.88 -7.67
N THR A 82 -4.81 -7.41 -8.71
CA THR A 82 -4.29 -8.26 -9.78
C THR A 82 -3.28 -9.28 -9.26
N LEU A 83 -2.41 -8.88 -8.32
CA LEU A 83 -1.45 -9.77 -7.66
C LEU A 83 -2.10 -10.78 -6.71
N ASN A 84 -3.38 -10.66 -6.42
CA ASN A 84 -4.06 -11.50 -5.43
C ASN A 84 -4.12 -13.00 -5.78
N LEU A 85 -3.82 -13.39 -7.02
CA LEU A 85 -3.66 -14.79 -7.42
C LEU A 85 -2.28 -15.37 -7.06
N THR A 86 -1.31 -14.55 -6.61
CA THR A 86 0.03 -14.99 -6.21
C THR A 86 -0.04 -15.84 -4.93
N PRO A 87 0.68 -16.97 -4.83
CA PRO A 87 0.72 -17.76 -3.61
C PRO A 87 1.28 -16.95 -2.43
N GLY A 88 0.76 -17.19 -1.24
CA GLY A 88 1.17 -16.49 -0.01
C GLY A 88 0.72 -15.04 0.11
N LEU A 89 0.10 -14.46 -0.93
CA LEU A 89 -0.41 -13.10 -0.94
C LEU A 89 -1.92 -13.07 -0.75
N SER A 90 -2.39 -12.25 0.17
CA SER A 90 -3.80 -11.92 0.37
C SER A 90 -3.97 -10.41 0.30
N PHE A 91 -4.78 -9.96 -0.65
CA PHE A 91 -5.20 -8.57 -0.73
C PHE A 91 -6.72 -8.49 -0.56
N THR A 92 -7.17 -7.61 0.32
CA THR A 92 -8.58 -7.32 0.53
C THR A 92 -8.84 -5.85 0.24
N ASN A 93 -9.84 -5.60 -0.58
CA ASN A 93 -10.22 -4.26 -1.01
C ASN A 93 -11.42 -3.75 -0.21
N ALA A 94 -11.49 -2.43 0.01
CA ALA A 94 -12.60 -1.76 0.69
C ALA A 94 -13.71 -1.34 -0.28
N ASP A 95 -13.47 -1.42 -1.59
CA ASP A 95 -14.43 -1.10 -2.66
C ASP A 95 -14.15 -1.94 -3.91
N PRO A 96 -15.11 -2.04 -4.85
CA PRO A 96 -14.98 -2.91 -6.02
C PRO A 96 -13.89 -2.48 -7.02
N TYR A 97 -13.48 -1.21 -7.01
CA TYR A 97 -12.56 -0.65 -8.00
C TYR A 97 -11.19 -0.23 -7.43
N GLY A 98 -11.03 -0.21 -6.10
CA GLY A 98 -9.72 -0.08 -5.46
C GLY A 98 -9.27 1.33 -5.08
N ASN A 99 -10.15 2.34 -5.07
CA ASN A 99 -9.79 3.71 -4.75
C ASN A 99 -10.06 4.12 -3.30
N SER A 100 -10.62 3.25 -2.45
CA SER A 100 -10.89 3.57 -1.04
C SER A 100 -9.96 2.89 -0.05
N GLY A 101 -8.89 2.28 -0.54
CA GLY A 101 -7.92 1.56 0.28
C GLY A 101 -8.13 0.04 0.24
N GLY A 102 -7.21 -0.65 0.84
CA GLY A 102 -7.20 -2.10 0.95
C GLY A 102 -6.08 -2.54 1.88
N ASN A 103 -6.08 -3.82 2.23
CA ASN A 103 -5.07 -4.39 3.10
C ASN A 103 -4.35 -5.55 2.40
N ILE A 104 -3.02 -5.51 2.39
CA ILE A 104 -2.19 -6.57 1.84
C ILE A 104 -1.52 -7.35 2.96
N ARG A 105 -1.47 -8.69 2.78
CA ARG A 105 -0.65 -9.57 3.59
C ARG A 105 0.15 -10.50 2.72
N LEU A 106 1.40 -10.68 3.10
CA LEU A 106 2.34 -11.56 2.41
C LEU A 106 2.96 -12.50 3.45
N ARG A 107 2.64 -13.80 3.38
CA ARG A 107 3.02 -14.81 4.41
C ARG A 107 2.69 -14.35 5.85
N GLY A 108 1.54 -13.67 6.05
CA GLY A 108 1.11 -13.13 7.33
C GLY A 108 1.65 -11.74 7.69
N PHE A 109 2.67 -11.24 7.01
CA PHE A 109 3.16 -9.88 7.19
C PHE A 109 2.20 -8.87 6.56
N ASP A 110 1.83 -7.82 7.28
CA ASP A 110 0.98 -6.76 6.77
C ASP A 110 1.72 -5.80 5.83
N GLY A 111 0.95 -4.96 5.11
CA GLY A 111 1.48 -4.08 4.09
C GLY A 111 2.53 -3.07 4.57
N SER A 112 2.60 -2.75 5.86
CA SER A 112 3.64 -1.87 6.39
C SER A 112 5.00 -2.58 6.55
N ARG A 113 5.03 -3.90 6.43
CA ARG A 113 6.18 -4.78 6.48
C ARG A 113 6.58 -5.33 5.10
N VAL A 114 5.82 -4.96 4.07
CA VAL A 114 6.08 -5.30 2.67
C VAL A 114 6.52 -4.04 1.94
N SER A 115 7.73 -4.02 1.42
CA SER A 115 8.22 -2.88 0.65
C SER A 115 7.65 -2.91 -0.76
N LEU A 116 6.99 -1.82 -1.16
CA LEU A 116 6.59 -1.59 -2.54
C LEU A 116 7.61 -0.69 -3.22
N THR A 117 8.08 -1.09 -4.39
CA THR A 117 8.92 -0.25 -5.25
C THR A 117 8.29 -0.06 -6.63
N PHE A 118 8.58 1.07 -7.22
CA PHE A 118 8.07 1.53 -8.49
C PHE A 118 9.23 2.05 -9.34
N ASP A 119 9.59 1.35 -10.40
CA ASP A 119 10.82 1.60 -11.15
C ASP A 119 12.04 1.80 -10.23
N GLY A 120 12.12 1.00 -9.13
CA GLY A 120 13.23 1.00 -8.18
C GLY A 120 13.12 1.98 -7.01
N ILE A 121 12.10 2.86 -6.95
CA ILE A 121 11.91 3.76 -5.81
C ILE A 121 10.84 3.24 -4.84
N PRO A 122 10.98 3.45 -3.51
CA PRO A 122 10.01 2.99 -2.54
C PRO A 122 8.73 3.84 -2.58
N LEU A 123 7.56 3.17 -2.56
CA LEU A 123 6.23 3.80 -2.56
C LEU A 123 5.60 3.89 -1.16
N ASN A 124 5.98 3.03 -0.23
CA ASN A 124 5.48 3.11 1.14
C ASN A 124 5.77 4.48 1.74
N ASP A 125 4.85 5.05 2.52
CA ASP A 125 5.09 6.34 3.16
C ASP A 125 6.28 6.31 4.13
N THR A 126 6.92 7.44 4.35
CA THR A 126 8.13 7.53 5.18
C THR A 126 7.85 7.53 6.67
N GLY A 127 6.60 7.73 7.07
CA GLY A 127 6.16 7.76 8.46
C GLY A 127 5.88 6.37 9.01
N ASN A 128 4.86 5.72 8.47
CA ASN A 128 4.31 4.48 8.98
C ASN A 128 4.48 3.30 8.04
N TYR A 129 5.18 3.49 6.92
CA TYR A 129 5.42 2.50 5.86
C TYR A 129 4.13 1.96 5.22
N SER A 130 3.04 2.68 5.34
CA SER A 130 1.76 2.33 4.74
C SER A 130 1.81 2.39 3.22
N SER A 131 1.06 1.51 2.59
CA SER A 131 0.85 1.46 1.15
C SER A 131 -0.60 1.80 0.84
N TYR A 132 -0.81 2.96 0.24
CA TYR A 132 -2.15 3.47 -0.06
C TYR A 132 -2.55 3.13 -1.50
N THR A 133 -3.61 2.35 -1.67
CA THR A 133 -4.05 1.87 -3.00
C THR A 133 -4.56 2.99 -3.89
N ASN A 134 -5.23 3.98 -3.33
CA ASN A 134 -5.72 5.15 -4.04
C ASN A 134 -4.59 6.05 -4.60
N GLN A 135 -3.37 5.93 -4.08
CA GLN A 135 -2.20 6.71 -4.52
C GLN A 135 -1.35 5.96 -5.55
N GLN A 136 -1.75 4.75 -5.95
CA GLN A 136 -0.98 3.94 -6.88
C GLN A 136 -1.31 4.27 -8.34
N LEU A 137 -0.36 3.90 -9.21
CA LEU A 137 -0.45 4.05 -10.64
C LEU A 137 -1.63 3.25 -11.22
N ASP A 138 -2.21 3.76 -12.29
CA ASP A 138 -3.14 2.99 -13.10
C ASP A 138 -2.47 1.73 -13.66
N PRO A 139 -3.05 0.53 -13.47
CA PRO A 139 -2.40 -0.73 -13.79
C PRO A 139 -2.13 -0.89 -15.30
N GLU A 140 -2.85 -0.20 -16.14
CA GLU A 140 -2.63 -0.19 -17.60
C GLU A 140 -1.26 0.37 -17.99
N LEU A 141 -0.58 1.09 -17.09
CA LEU A 141 0.77 1.63 -17.29
C LEU A 141 1.88 0.75 -16.72
N ILE A 142 1.53 -0.39 -16.13
CA ILE A 142 2.47 -1.33 -15.52
C ILE A 142 2.80 -2.44 -16.52
N GLU A 143 4.07 -2.58 -16.87
CA GLU A 143 4.57 -3.62 -17.77
C GLU A 143 4.60 -4.98 -17.07
N ARG A 144 5.08 -4.99 -15.83
CA ARG A 144 5.15 -6.19 -14.97
C ARG A 144 5.17 -5.84 -13.49
N ALA A 145 4.76 -6.79 -12.68
CA ALA A 145 4.84 -6.72 -11.23
C ALA A 145 5.39 -8.03 -10.67
N SER A 146 6.37 -7.94 -9.77
CA SER A 146 7.04 -9.08 -9.15
C SER A 146 6.86 -9.07 -7.65
N VAL A 147 6.59 -10.22 -7.05
CA VAL A 147 6.44 -10.42 -5.61
C VAL A 147 7.56 -11.34 -5.13
N ASN A 148 8.44 -10.82 -4.26
CA ASN A 148 9.43 -11.62 -3.52
C ASN A 148 8.85 -11.94 -2.14
N THR A 149 8.52 -13.19 -1.88
CA THR A 149 7.93 -13.59 -0.60
C THR A 149 9.02 -13.85 0.44
N GLY A 150 8.91 -13.18 1.60
CA GLY A 150 9.83 -13.36 2.73
C GLY A 150 11.26 -12.85 2.50
N SER A 151 11.60 -12.35 1.34
CA SER A 151 12.96 -11.91 1.03
C SER A 151 12.99 -10.50 0.42
N THR A 152 14.09 -9.80 0.63
CA THR A 152 14.33 -8.46 0.12
C THR A 152 15.49 -8.48 -0.85
N ASP A 153 15.43 -7.71 -1.92
CA ASP A 153 16.59 -7.54 -2.81
C ASP A 153 17.72 -6.79 -2.09
N VAL A 154 18.96 -7.13 -2.37
CA VAL A 154 20.14 -6.59 -1.67
C VAL A 154 20.23 -5.07 -1.81
N ASP A 155 19.80 -4.51 -2.91
CA ASP A 155 19.79 -3.07 -3.19
C ASP A 155 18.46 -2.37 -2.86
N SER A 156 17.52 -3.05 -2.22
CA SER A 156 16.22 -2.47 -1.90
C SER A 156 16.35 -1.25 -0.98
N PRO A 157 15.92 -0.05 -1.41
CA PRO A 157 16.07 1.19 -0.65
C PRO A 157 14.95 1.32 0.41
N THR A 158 14.85 0.38 1.34
CA THR A 158 13.73 0.35 2.28
C THR A 158 14.18 0.18 3.72
N ALA A 159 13.53 0.93 4.61
CA ALA A 159 13.63 0.78 6.06
C ALA A 159 12.57 -0.19 6.62
N SER A 160 11.72 -0.81 5.79
CA SER A 160 10.70 -1.76 6.24
C SER A 160 10.41 -2.80 5.15
N ALA A 161 10.90 -4.04 5.35
CA ALA A 161 10.73 -5.14 4.41
C ALA A 161 10.85 -6.53 5.07
N THR A 162 10.43 -6.67 6.33
CA THR A 162 10.48 -7.98 7.02
C THR A 162 9.62 -9.05 6.35
N GLY A 163 8.57 -8.65 5.63
CA GLY A 163 7.67 -9.55 4.90
C GLY A 163 8.05 -9.80 3.43
N GLY A 164 8.99 -9.03 2.88
CA GLY A 164 9.39 -9.14 1.47
C GLY A 164 9.16 -7.87 0.66
N THR A 165 9.17 -8.00 -0.66
CA THR A 165 9.05 -6.85 -1.58
C THR A 165 8.09 -7.12 -2.73
N ILE A 166 7.42 -6.06 -3.19
CA ILE A 166 6.63 -6.03 -4.43
C ILE A 166 7.23 -4.93 -5.31
N ASN A 167 7.60 -5.28 -6.53
CA ASN A 167 8.28 -4.37 -7.45
C ASN A 167 7.44 -4.18 -8.72
N TYR A 168 7.13 -2.93 -9.08
CA TYR A 168 6.43 -2.56 -10.31
C TYR A 168 7.40 -1.94 -11.31
N GLN A 169 7.17 -2.25 -12.58
CA GLN A 169 7.85 -1.58 -13.69
C GLN A 169 6.83 -0.97 -14.64
N THR A 170 7.10 0.26 -15.06
CA THR A 170 6.24 0.96 -16.02
C THR A 170 6.58 0.61 -17.46
N LEU A 171 5.56 0.74 -18.32
CA LEU A 171 5.70 0.58 -19.76
C LEU A 171 6.87 1.42 -20.29
N ARG A 172 7.61 0.85 -21.24
CA ARG A 172 8.61 1.57 -22.02
C ARG A 172 7.92 2.32 -23.16
N PRO A 173 8.31 3.56 -23.47
CA PRO A 173 7.85 4.24 -24.68
C PRO A 173 8.22 3.46 -25.95
N THR A 174 7.34 3.48 -26.94
CA THR A 174 7.53 2.78 -28.22
C THR A 174 8.25 3.66 -29.25
N ALA A 175 8.96 3.01 -30.19
CA ALA A 175 9.59 3.71 -31.31
C ALA A 175 8.57 4.22 -32.34
N ASP A 176 7.41 3.59 -32.43
CA ASP A 176 6.33 3.99 -33.30
C ASP A 176 5.38 4.97 -32.59
N MET A 177 4.95 5.99 -33.30
CA MET A 177 3.90 6.90 -32.82
C MET A 177 2.55 6.18 -32.83
N GLY A 178 1.80 6.35 -31.76
CA GLY A 178 0.48 5.74 -31.62
C GLY A 178 -0.07 5.93 -30.21
N GLY A 179 -1.15 5.23 -29.92
CA GLY A 179 -1.75 5.32 -28.61
C GLY A 179 -3.09 4.64 -28.53
N TRP A 180 -3.78 4.91 -27.46
CA TRP A 180 -5.11 4.38 -27.25
C TRP A 180 -5.95 5.29 -26.35
N LEU A 181 -7.26 5.22 -26.57
CA LEU A 181 -8.29 5.79 -25.70
C LEU A 181 -9.14 4.66 -25.13
N GLN A 182 -9.47 4.76 -23.85
CA GLN A 182 -10.25 3.75 -23.14
C GLN A 182 -11.39 4.42 -22.39
N GLY A 183 -12.61 3.89 -22.56
CA GLY A 183 -13.78 4.28 -21.79
C GLY A 183 -14.35 3.08 -21.07
N SER A 184 -14.69 3.23 -19.79
CA SER A 184 -15.26 2.17 -18.98
C SER A 184 -16.52 2.63 -18.28
N LEU A 185 -17.53 1.77 -18.21
CA LEU A 185 -18.78 1.96 -17.47
C LEU A 185 -19.04 0.72 -16.62
N GLY A 186 -19.61 0.89 -15.45
CA GLY A 186 -19.85 -0.22 -14.53
C GLY A 186 -20.92 0.06 -13.49
N ASP A 187 -21.13 -0.91 -12.61
CA ASP A 187 -22.02 -0.76 -11.46
C ASP A 187 -21.57 0.39 -10.54
N PHE A 188 -22.48 0.86 -9.71
CA PHE A 188 -22.27 2.00 -8.81
C PHE A 188 -21.91 3.29 -9.57
N ASN A 189 -22.56 3.53 -10.72
CA ASN A 189 -22.32 4.67 -11.59
C ASN A 189 -20.86 4.83 -12.04
N TYR A 190 -20.07 3.75 -12.03
CA TYR A 190 -18.68 3.78 -12.43
C TYR A 190 -18.50 4.33 -13.83
N ARG A 191 -17.66 5.35 -13.93
CA ARG A 191 -17.27 5.99 -15.17
C ARG A 191 -15.77 6.22 -15.14
N ARG A 192 -15.12 5.77 -16.19
CA ARG A 192 -13.68 6.03 -16.34
C ARG A 192 -13.35 6.34 -17.79
N VAL A 193 -12.49 7.31 -17.97
CA VAL A 193 -11.85 7.60 -19.24
C VAL A 193 -10.33 7.62 -19.02
N MET A 194 -9.60 7.02 -19.94
CA MET A 194 -8.14 7.01 -19.92
C MET A 194 -7.61 7.09 -21.34
N GLY A 195 -6.49 7.80 -21.51
CA GLY A 195 -5.75 7.84 -22.76
C GLY A 195 -4.26 7.71 -22.54
N LEU A 196 -3.59 7.05 -23.47
CA LEU A 196 -2.13 7.00 -23.58
C LEU A 196 -1.73 7.35 -24.99
N PHE A 197 -0.74 8.23 -25.13
CA PHE A 197 -0.13 8.61 -26.38
C PHE A 197 1.38 8.39 -26.36
N ASN A 198 1.89 7.59 -27.28
CA ASN A 198 3.31 7.41 -27.57
C ASN A 198 3.72 8.37 -28.69
N THR A 199 4.78 9.10 -28.47
CA THR A 199 5.29 10.06 -29.45
C THR A 199 5.97 9.41 -30.67
N GLY A 200 6.38 8.14 -30.52
CA GLY A 200 7.39 7.56 -31.39
C GLY A 200 8.75 8.20 -31.17
N GLU A 201 9.67 7.98 -32.09
CA GLU A 201 10.99 8.61 -32.03
C GLU A 201 10.91 10.11 -32.29
N ILE A 202 11.47 10.92 -31.38
CA ILE A 202 11.52 12.39 -31.46
C ILE A 202 12.94 12.79 -31.87
N GLY A 203 13.06 13.38 -33.05
CA GLY A 203 14.34 13.89 -33.55
C GLY A 203 15.33 12.76 -33.88
N PRO A 204 16.62 13.11 -34.07
CA PRO A 204 17.62 12.17 -34.63
C PRO A 204 18.29 11.28 -33.57
N TRP A 205 17.95 11.38 -32.30
CA TRP A 205 18.66 10.68 -31.23
C TRP A 205 17.88 9.49 -30.65
N GLY A 206 16.76 9.10 -31.27
CA GLY A 206 15.93 8.00 -30.81
C GLY A 206 15.21 8.25 -29.49
N THR A 207 15.00 9.52 -29.11
CA THR A 207 14.21 9.88 -27.93
C THR A 207 12.78 9.44 -28.12
N THR A 208 12.21 8.74 -27.13
CA THR A 208 10.80 8.33 -27.13
C THR A 208 10.12 8.79 -25.85
N ALA A 209 8.81 9.02 -25.92
CA ALA A 209 8.03 9.38 -24.74
C ALA A 209 6.61 8.83 -24.84
N TRP A 210 5.98 8.65 -23.67
CA TRP A 210 4.54 8.52 -23.59
C TRP A 210 3.95 9.47 -22.56
N LEU A 211 2.72 9.89 -22.81
CA LEU A 211 1.88 10.68 -21.92
C LEU A 211 0.58 9.92 -21.69
N ALA A 212 0.09 9.88 -20.46
CA ALA A 212 -1.19 9.27 -20.15
C ALA A 212 -1.96 10.12 -19.13
N ALA A 213 -3.28 10.10 -19.25
CA ALA A 213 -4.18 10.74 -18.31
C ALA A 213 -5.41 9.87 -18.10
N SER A 214 -5.92 9.83 -16.88
CA SER A 214 -7.15 9.15 -16.52
C SER A 214 -8.01 9.98 -15.59
N TYR A 215 -9.31 9.76 -15.67
CA TYR A 215 -10.31 10.25 -14.74
C TYR A 215 -11.28 9.14 -14.40
N THR A 216 -11.59 8.95 -13.14
CA THR A 216 -12.48 7.91 -12.63
C THR A 216 -13.39 8.52 -11.58
N ASP A 217 -14.69 8.26 -11.67
CA ASP A 217 -15.67 8.57 -10.64
C ASP A 217 -16.68 7.43 -10.48
N TYR A 218 -17.13 7.21 -9.26
CA TYR A 218 -18.17 6.22 -8.94
C TYR A 218 -18.74 6.38 -7.53
N ASP A 219 -19.94 5.86 -7.32
CA ASP A 219 -20.57 5.84 -6.02
C ASP A 219 -20.01 4.71 -5.13
N LYS A 220 -20.06 4.89 -3.83
CA LYS A 220 -19.83 3.80 -2.88
C LYS A 220 -20.87 2.71 -3.10
N PHE A 221 -20.46 1.44 -3.05
CA PHE A 221 -21.40 0.31 -3.14
C PHE A 221 -22.26 0.18 -1.89
N LYS A 222 -21.88 0.86 -0.81
CA LYS A 222 -22.52 0.82 0.48
C LYS A 222 -22.64 2.23 1.06
N GLY A 223 -23.86 2.64 1.33
CA GLY A 223 -24.18 3.99 1.84
C GLY A 223 -24.13 5.07 0.75
N ILE A 224 -24.03 6.32 1.19
CA ILE A 224 -23.91 7.50 0.33
C ILE A 224 -22.44 7.94 0.29
N GLY A 225 -22.01 8.46 -0.85
CA GLY A 225 -20.68 9.03 -1.06
C GLY A 225 -20.06 8.58 -2.37
N GLU A 226 -19.02 9.27 -2.74
CA GLU A 226 -18.37 9.19 -4.04
C GLU A 226 -16.87 8.93 -3.87
N LEU A 227 -16.29 8.33 -4.89
CA LEU A 227 -14.85 8.14 -5.01
C LEU A 227 -14.41 8.69 -6.37
N GLU A 228 -13.48 9.63 -6.33
CA GLU A 228 -12.97 10.31 -7.53
C GLU A 228 -11.45 10.22 -7.56
N LYS A 229 -10.90 9.92 -8.73
CA LYS A 229 -9.46 9.85 -8.96
C LYS A 229 -9.09 10.43 -10.32
N THR A 230 -8.14 11.37 -10.31
CA THR A 230 -7.52 11.91 -11.52
C THR A 230 -6.03 11.59 -11.51
N GLN A 231 -5.51 11.07 -12.63
CA GLN A 231 -4.07 10.84 -12.78
C GLN A 231 -3.52 11.43 -14.06
N TYR A 232 -2.29 11.94 -13.96
CA TYR A 232 -1.45 12.33 -15.10
C TYR A 232 -0.12 11.61 -14.98
N ASN A 233 0.34 11.02 -16.06
CA ASN A 233 1.56 10.21 -16.08
C ASN A 233 2.38 10.54 -17.33
N ALA A 234 3.70 10.51 -17.20
CA ALA A 234 4.60 10.69 -18.31
C ALA A 234 5.87 9.88 -18.14
N LYS A 235 6.46 9.44 -19.25
CA LYS A 235 7.80 8.86 -19.28
C LYS A 235 8.50 9.29 -20.56
N ILE A 236 9.73 9.77 -20.43
CA ILE A 236 10.64 10.03 -21.53
C ILE A 236 11.84 9.10 -21.41
N TYR A 237 12.30 8.58 -22.51
CA TYR A 237 13.42 7.66 -22.61
C TYR A 237 14.38 8.12 -23.69
N GLN A 238 15.66 8.25 -23.34
CA GLN A 238 16.74 8.63 -24.25
C GLN A 238 17.78 7.54 -24.30
N PRO A 239 17.92 6.79 -25.39
CA PRO A 239 19.06 5.89 -25.58
C PRO A 239 20.37 6.70 -25.75
N LEU A 240 21.47 6.17 -25.27
CA LEU A 240 22.79 6.78 -25.32
C LEU A 240 23.76 5.83 -26.05
N GLY A 241 23.94 6.03 -27.37
CA GLY A 241 24.74 5.14 -28.20
C GLY A 241 24.14 3.73 -28.35
N ASP A 242 25.00 2.75 -28.69
CA ASP A 242 24.58 1.42 -29.11
C ASP A 242 24.79 0.35 -28.01
N ASN A 243 25.32 0.71 -26.84
CA ASN A 243 25.66 -0.25 -25.76
C ASN A 243 24.48 -0.53 -24.81
N GLY A 244 23.27 -0.10 -25.15
CA GLY A 244 22.09 -0.21 -24.26
C GLY A 244 22.10 0.78 -23.11
N ASP A 245 22.96 1.80 -23.18
CA ASP A 245 22.96 2.92 -22.22
C ASP A 245 21.78 3.84 -22.45
N PHE A 246 21.27 4.40 -21.37
CA PHE A 246 20.11 5.28 -21.45
C PHE A 246 19.96 6.21 -20.24
N ILE A 247 19.14 7.22 -20.42
CA ILE A 247 18.55 8.00 -19.34
C ILE A 247 17.03 8.02 -19.56
N ALA A 248 16.27 7.78 -18.50
CA ALA A 248 14.83 7.94 -18.52
C ALA A 248 14.37 8.82 -17.36
N LEU A 249 13.29 9.58 -17.60
CA LEU A 249 12.60 10.36 -16.58
C LEU A 249 11.13 10.02 -16.65
N SER A 250 10.52 9.76 -15.51
CA SER A 250 9.10 9.43 -15.43
C SER A 250 8.46 9.98 -14.17
N GLY A 251 7.14 10.17 -14.19
CA GLY A 251 6.42 10.59 -13.01
C GLY A 251 4.90 10.58 -13.18
N PRO A 252 4.17 10.17 -12.14
CA PRO A 252 2.74 10.41 -11.96
C PRO A 252 2.48 11.68 -11.15
N TYR A 253 1.32 12.25 -11.37
CA TYR A 253 0.59 13.08 -10.43
C TYR A 253 -0.81 12.52 -10.27
N ASN A 254 -1.28 12.38 -9.03
CA ASN A 254 -2.52 11.73 -8.70
C ASN A 254 -3.29 12.56 -7.67
N GLU A 255 -4.56 12.77 -7.94
CA GLU A 255 -5.49 13.48 -7.08
C GLU A 255 -6.66 12.58 -6.74
N ASN A 256 -6.97 12.44 -5.45
CA ASN A 256 -8.12 11.67 -4.96
C ASN A 256 -9.02 12.54 -4.10
N ARG A 257 -10.34 12.36 -4.29
CA ARG A 257 -11.40 12.99 -3.50
C ARG A 257 -12.40 11.90 -3.16
N ASN A 258 -12.19 11.28 -2.00
CA ASN A 258 -12.92 10.07 -1.63
C ASN A 258 -13.69 10.27 -0.34
N ASN A 259 -14.91 9.74 -0.27
CA ASN A 259 -15.60 9.51 0.98
C ASN A 259 -15.12 8.22 1.66
N ASN A 260 -15.07 8.23 2.98
CA ASN A 260 -14.65 7.07 3.76
C ASN A 260 -15.71 5.96 3.75
N ASN A 261 -15.27 4.72 3.92
CA ASN A 261 -16.12 3.58 4.23
C ASN A 261 -16.15 3.31 5.73
N GLN A 262 -17.25 2.74 6.21
CA GLN A 262 -17.40 2.27 7.59
C GLN A 262 -17.74 0.79 7.58
N GLY A 263 -17.08 0.02 8.46
CA GLY A 263 -17.35 -1.40 8.68
C GLY A 263 -18.17 -1.66 9.94
N PRO A 264 -18.90 -2.78 10.02
CA PRO A 264 -19.61 -3.18 11.21
C PRO A 264 -18.67 -3.59 12.33
N ASN A 265 -19.11 -3.37 13.59
CA ASN A 265 -18.46 -3.94 14.75
C ASN A 265 -18.76 -5.45 14.86
N LEU A 266 -17.75 -6.23 15.26
CA LEU A 266 -17.85 -7.67 15.45
C LEU A 266 -18.10 -8.03 16.92
N ALA A 267 -18.89 -7.25 17.65
CA ALA A 267 -19.20 -7.51 19.07
C ALA A 267 -20.06 -8.75 19.23
N THR A 268 -19.74 -9.56 20.24
CA THR A 268 -20.44 -10.85 20.49
C THR A 268 -21.58 -10.72 21.51
N THR A 269 -21.58 -9.72 22.38
CA THR A 269 -22.53 -9.66 23.50
C THR A 269 -23.28 -8.35 23.66
N THR A 270 -22.66 -7.20 23.37
CA THR A 270 -23.26 -5.86 23.57
C THR A 270 -23.00 -4.94 22.39
N GLY A 271 -22.42 -5.46 21.31
CA GLY A 271 -22.04 -4.68 20.17
C GLY A 271 -23.22 -4.17 19.35
N PHE A 272 -23.01 -3.03 18.76
CA PHE A 272 -23.92 -2.47 17.79
C PHE A 272 -23.75 -3.21 16.44
N CYS A 273 -24.84 -3.88 16.02
CA CYS A 273 -24.88 -4.58 14.76
C CYS A 273 -26.06 -4.09 13.95
N GLY A 274 -25.87 -3.13 13.10
CA GLY A 274 -26.96 -2.48 12.36
C GLY A 274 -27.57 -1.31 13.14
N ALA A 275 -28.89 -1.14 13.08
CA ALA A 275 -29.56 -0.04 13.74
C ALA A 275 -29.41 -0.04 15.27
N PRO A 276 -29.32 1.13 15.92
CA PRO A 276 -29.23 1.24 17.37
C PRO A 276 -30.37 0.45 18.08
N GLY A 277 -30.00 -0.35 19.07
CA GLY A 277 -30.96 -1.12 19.89
C GLY A 277 -31.36 -2.49 19.34
N THR A 278 -30.75 -2.96 18.25
CA THR A 278 -31.04 -4.28 17.68
C THR A 278 -30.07 -5.38 18.13
N ALA A 279 -28.98 -5.03 18.80
CA ALA A 279 -28.06 -6.02 19.34
C ALA A 279 -28.70 -6.81 20.49
N THR A 280 -28.71 -8.15 20.42
CA THR A 280 -29.13 -9.03 21.50
C THR A 280 -27.95 -9.70 22.14
N ALA A 281 -28.05 -9.97 23.46
CA ALA A 281 -26.96 -10.58 24.22
C ALA A 281 -26.58 -12.01 23.76
N THR A 282 -27.35 -12.61 22.87
CA THR A 282 -27.21 -14.02 22.47
C THR A 282 -26.90 -14.21 20.98
N THR A 283 -26.94 -13.18 20.17
CA THR A 283 -26.70 -13.28 18.73
C THR A 283 -25.41 -12.55 18.38
N PRO A 284 -24.36 -13.22 17.90
CA PRO A 284 -23.15 -12.58 17.41
C PRO A 284 -23.43 -11.56 16.31
N CYS A 285 -22.72 -10.45 16.31
CA CYS A 285 -22.83 -9.44 15.26
C CYS A 285 -22.62 -10.01 13.85
N LEU A 286 -21.71 -10.96 13.73
CA LEU A 286 -21.37 -11.64 12.48
C LEU A 286 -22.62 -12.28 11.86
N ASP A 287 -23.40 -13.02 12.65
CA ASP A 287 -24.61 -13.70 12.16
C ASP A 287 -25.73 -12.71 11.86
N GLN A 288 -25.85 -11.65 12.65
CA GLN A 288 -26.84 -10.60 12.39
C GLN A 288 -26.56 -9.84 11.08
N VAL A 289 -25.28 -9.54 10.83
CA VAL A 289 -24.86 -8.87 9.59
C VAL A 289 -25.13 -9.76 8.39
N LYS A 290 -24.88 -11.07 8.47
CA LYS A 290 -25.12 -12.03 7.39
C LYS A 290 -26.61 -12.29 7.12
N THR A 291 -27.46 -12.27 8.14
CA THR A 291 -28.88 -12.62 8.01
C THR A 291 -29.80 -11.43 7.69
N SER A 292 -29.34 -10.20 7.94
CA SER A 292 -30.11 -8.99 7.65
C SER A 292 -29.94 -8.57 6.20
N PRO A 293 -31.01 -8.40 5.41
CA PRO A 293 -30.91 -7.79 4.08
C PRO A 293 -30.38 -6.36 4.10
N PHE A 294 -30.41 -5.69 5.28
CA PHE A 294 -29.84 -4.38 5.53
C PHE A 294 -28.59 -4.42 6.45
N GLY A 295 -28.18 -5.59 6.92
CA GLY A 295 -27.07 -5.78 7.85
C GLY A 295 -25.71 -5.38 7.27
N TRP A 296 -25.59 -5.41 5.96
CA TRP A 296 -24.44 -4.91 5.23
C TRP A 296 -24.46 -3.40 5.04
N ASP A 297 -25.53 -2.71 5.36
CA ASP A 297 -25.73 -1.26 5.18
C ASP A 297 -25.35 -0.47 6.46
N VAL A 298 -24.30 -0.88 7.14
CA VAL A 298 -23.70 -0.07 8.20
C VAL A 298 -22.89 1.04 7.56
N ASP A 299 -23.35 2.28 7.68
CA ASP A 299 -22.72 3.43 7.05
C ASP A 299 -22.83 4.69 7.91
N PHE A 300 -22.24 5.76 7.42
CA PHE A 300 -22.32 7.07 8.04
C PHE A 300 -23.74 7.66 8.03
N ASP A 301 -23.99 8.63 8.92
CA ASP A 301 -25.28 9.32 9.00
C ASP A 301 -25.59 10.04 7.67
N ARG A 302 -26.80 9.84 7.18
CA ARG A 302 -27.25 10.36 5.89
C ARG A 302 -27.83 11.77 5.96
N THR A 303 -28.13 12.25 7.16
CA THR A 303 -28.80 13.54 7.38
C THR A 303 -27.98 14.46 8.27
N TYR A 304 -28.01 15.71 7.93
CA TYR A 304 -27.44 16.81 8.70
C TYR A 304 -28.39 17.99 8.67
N VAL A 305 -28.49 18.73 9.76
CA VAL A 305 -29.25 19.98 9.81
C VAL A 305 -28.45 21.02 10.61
N ALA A 306 -27.80 21.93 9.90
CA ALA A 306 -27.06 23.00 10.55
C ALA A 306 -27.96 23.86 11.44
N PRO A 307 -27.47 24.32 12.60
CA PRO A 307 -28.19 25.29 13.43
C PRO A 307 -28.54 26.56 12.63
N THR A 308 -29.68 27.16 12.95
CA THR A 308 -30.03 28.46 12.38
C THR A 308 -29.27 29.55 13.13
N VAL A 309 -28.43 30.28 12.40
CA VAL A 309 -27.62 31.40 12.94
C VAL A 309 -28.49 32.59 13.36
N ARG A 310 -28.44 33.00 14.64
CA ARG A 310 -29.30 34.03 15.21
C ARG A 310 -28.57 34.84 16.29
N ALA A 311 -28.32 36.09 16.05
CA ALA A 311 -27.70 36.98 17.03
C ALA A 311 -28.46 37.00 18.38
N GLY A 312 -27.73 36.87 19.48
CA GLY A 312 -28.24 36.91 20.86
C GLY A 312 -28.87 35.58 21.32
N VAL A 313 -28.71 34.50 20.58
CA VAL A 313 -29.25 33.17 20.90
C VAL A 313 -28.13 32.16 20.78
N ALA A 314 -27.99 31.28 21.76
CA ALA A 314 -26.97 30.20 21.67
C ALA A 314 -27.38 29.16 20.64
N ASP A 315 -26.71 29.17 19.51
CA ASP A 315 -26.89 28.21 18.43
C ASP A 315 -25.82 27.12 18.55
N ILE A 316 -26.26 25.91 18.90
CA ILE A 316 -25.35 24.80 19.21
C ILE A 316 -25.51 23.70 18.16
N ASP A 317 -24.41 23.31 17.48
CA ASP A 317 -24.39 22.15 16.60
C ASP A 317 -24.41 20.87 17.42
N THR A 318 -25.53 20.16 17.36
CA THR A 318 -25.76 18.87 18.04
C THR A 318 -25.75 17.69 17.09
N ASN A 319 -25.40 17.89 15.79
CA ASN A 319 -25.33 16.80 14.83
C ASN A 319 -24.21 15.82 15.19
N SER A 320 -24.36 14.60 14.73
CA SER A 320 -23.30 13.60 14.81
C SER A 320 -22.07 14.03 14.02
N ALA A 321 -20.88 13.67 14.51
CA ALA A 321 -19.63 13.81 13.75
C ALA A 321 -19.51 12.76 12.62
N ASN A 322 -20.51 11.92 12.43
CA ASN A 322 -20.52 10.84 11.44
C ASN A 322 -21.32 11.15 10.18
N TYR A 323 -21.66 12.41 9.91
CA TYR A 323 -22.33 12.77 8.67
C TYR A 323 -21.42 12.45 7.46
N TRP A 324 -21.96 11.72 6.48
CA TRP A 324 -21.18 11.17 5.35
C TRP A 324 -20.43 12.23 4.53
N GLY A 325 -21.06 13.37 4.27
CA GLY A 325 -20.50 14.47 3.46
C GLY A 325 -19.26 15.12 4.07
N LEU A 326 -19.08 14.98 5.41
CA LEU A 326 -17.91 15.44 6.15
C LEU A 326 -16.95 14.30 6.51
N ARG A 327 -17.07 13.10 5.88
CA ARG A 327 -16.22 11.93 6.08
C ARG A 327 -15.45 11.64 4.80
N ILE A 328 -14.40 12.44 4.56
CA ILE A 328 -13.59 12.41 3.35
C ILE A 328 -12.14 11.99 3.66
N ASN A 329 -11.43 11.51 2.64
CA ASN A 329 -10.03 11.11 2.70
C ASN A 329 -9.29 11.59 1.42
N PRO A 330 -9.10 12.89 1.27
CA PRO A 330 -8.47 13.46 0.08
C PRO A 330 -6.95 13.28 0.08
N SER A 331 -6.37 13.16 -1.11
CA SER A 331 -4.91 13.17 -1.27
C SER A 331 -4.47 13.70 -2.63
N ASP A 332 -3.35 14.41 -2.63
CA ASP A 332 -2.60 14.86 -3.79
C ASP A 332 -1.19 14.28 -3.70
N THR A 333 -0.82 13.45 -4.65
CA THR A 333 0.45 12.72 -4.62
C THR A 333 1.14 12.75 -5.97
N GLY A 334 2.45 12.74 -5.95
CA GLY A 334 3.23 12.68 -7.18
C GLY A 334 4.67 12.30 -6.93
N ASN A 335 5.34 11.90 -7.99
CA ASN A 335 6.78 11.68 -7.93
C ASN A 335 7.43 11.94 -9.29
N VAL A 336 8.73 12.15 -9.25
CA VAL A 336 9.59 12.18 -10.43
C VAL A 336 10.73 11.21 -10.18
N ARG A 337 10.98 10.31 -11.15
CA ARG A 337 11.97 9.25 -11.08
C ARG A 337 12.90 9.33 -12.26
N GLY A 338 14.21 9.36 -11.99
CA GLY A 338 15.25 9.12 -12.97
C GLY A 338 15.65 7.65 -12.96
N ASN A 339 15.84 7.08 -14.14
CA ASN A 339 16.51 5.79 -14.30
C ASN A 339 17.62 5.92 -15.34
N SER A 340 18.75 5.30 -15.08
CA SER A 340 19.89 5.43 -15.97
C SER A 340 20.73 4.15 -16.07
N ARG A 341 21.46 4.06 -17.16
CA ARG A 341 22.50 3.06 -17.34
C ARG A 341 23.66 3.68 -18.12
N PHE A 342 24.86 3.51 -17.61
CA PHE A 342 26.08 4.01 -18.22
C PHE A 342 27.14 2.91 -18.24
N THR A 343 27.56 2.48 -19.40
CA THR A 343 28.71 1.57 -19.59
C THR A 343 30.00 2.38 -19.46
N LEU A 344 30.69 2.22 -18.33
CA LEU A 344 31.94 2.94 -18.04
C LEU A 344 33.12 2.32 -18.79
N MET A 345 33.13 1.00 -18.91
CA MET A 345 34.06 0.19 -19.69
C MET A 345 33.44 -1.19 -19.91
N ASP A 346 34.06 -2.02 -20.72
CA ASP A 346 33.58 -3.37 -20.95
C ASP A 346 33.39 -4.14 -19.64
N GLY A 347 32.22 -4.69 -19.46
CA GLY A 347 31.79 -5.37 -18.22
C GLY A 347 31.52 -4.48 -17.00
N LEU A 348 31.68 -3.16 -17.07
CA LEU A 348 31.43 -2.25 -15.93
C LEU A 348 30.32 -1.23 -16.22
N VAL A 349 29.23 -1.35 -15.50
CA VAL A 349 28.03 -0.51 -15.65
C VAL A 349 27.76 0.28 -14.37
N LEU A 350 27.44 1.56 -14.50
CA LEU A 350 26.97 2.43 -13.44
C LEU A 350 25.49 2.77 -13.67
N THR A 351 24.68 2.71 -12.61
CA THR A 351 23.33 3.29 -12.57
C THR A 351 23.26 4.42 -11.54
N VAL A 352 22.49 5.47 -11.85
CA VAL A 352 22.27 6.61 -10.96
C VAL A 352 20.80 7.02 -11.11
N ASP A 353 19.96 6.65 -10.16
CA ASP A 353 18.52 6.75 -10.22
C ASP A 353 17.99 7.68 -9.11
N PRO A 354 17.96 9.01 -9.35
CA PRO A 354 17.44 9.99 -8.41
C PRO A 354 15.91 9.99 -8.41
N SER A 355 15.31 10.37 -7.28
CA SER A 355 13.86 10.53 -7.19
C SER A 355 13.45 11.65 -6.25
N PHE A 356 12.28 12.21 -6.52
CA PHE A 356 11.56 13.10 -5.64
C PHE A 356 10.12 12.67 -5.54
N GLN A 357 9.55 12.64 -4.32
CA GLN A 357 8.16 12.32 -4.09
C GLN A 357 7.50 13.40 -3.25
N TYR A 358 6.25 13.68 -3.57
CA TYR A 358 5.37 14.60 -2.87
C TYR A 358 4.09 13.88 -2.44
N THR A 359 3.66 14.12 -1.20
CA THR A 359 2.37 13.65 -0.69
C THR A 359 1.74 14.72 0.16
N LEU A 360 0.54 15.12 -0.19
CA LEU A 360 -0.39 15.88 0.66
C LEU A 360 -1.63 15.03 0.83
N ALA A 361 -1.95 14.63 2.06
CA ALA A 361 -3.09 13.76 2.34
C ALA A 361 -3.74 14.15 3.67
N ASP A 362 -5.06 14.02 3.75
CA ASP A 362 -5.79 14.02 5.02
C ASP A 362 -6.19 12.58 5.36
N GLY A 363 -5.61 12.04 6.42
CA GLY A 363 -5.80 10.66 6.88
C GLY A 363 -7.16 10.42 7.57
N GLY A 364 -8.11 11.25 7.36
CA GLY A 364 -9.47 11.20 7.90
C GLY A 364 -9.94 12.56 8.37
N SER A 365 -11.11 12.93 7.90
CA SER A 365 -11.75 14.21 8.25
C SER A 365 -12.37 14.12 9.64
N GLN A 366 -11.61 14.51 10.64
CA GLN A 366 -12.09 14.69 11.98
C GLN A 366 -12.79 16.06 12.11
N GLN A 367 -13.71 16.14 13.04
CA GLN A 367 -14.50 17.34 13.31
C GLN A 367 -14.58 17.56 14.81
N ALA A 368 -14.69 18.81 15.21
CA ALA A 368 -14.99 19.23 16.59
C ALA A 368 -16.10 20.25 16.60
N VAL A 369 -16.91 20.26 17.64
CA VAL A 369 -17.80 21.37 17.95
C VAL A 369 -17.07 22.27 18.92
N LEU A 370 -16.79 23.50 18.50
CA LEU A 370 -15.95 24.45 19.22
C LEU A 370 -16.79 25.60 19.72
N ALA A 371 -16.89 25.76 21.05
CA ALA A 371 -17.52 26.91 21.63
C ALA A 371 -16.74 28.19 21.34
N GLU A 372 -17.38 29.24 20.87
CA GLU A 372 -16.75 30.49 20.43
C GLU A 372 -15.99 31.20 21.55
N ASN A 373 -16.44 31.03 22.79
CA ASN A 373 -15.77 31.51 23.99
C ASN A 373 -14.81 30.48 24.62
N SER A 374 -14.41 29.41 23.89
CA SER A 374 -13.54 28.38 24.43
C SER A 374 -12.13 28.88 24.73
N GLN A 375 -11.45 28.19 25.63
CA GLN A 375 -10.07 28.56 26.00
C GLN A 375 -9.10 28.45 24.79
N LEU A 376 -9.37 27.55 23.84
CA LEU A 376 -8.57 27.45 22.60
C LEU A 376 -8.66 28.73 21.77
N LEU A 377 -9.86 29.31 21.65
CA LEU A 377 -10.12 30.55 20.93
C LEU A 377 -9.69 31.79 21.70
N ARG A 378 -9.70 31.75 23.01
CA ARG A 378 -9.16 32.84 23.86
C ARG A 378 -7.65 32.90 23.91
N GLY A 379 -7.00 31.73 23.83
CA GLY A 379 -5.55 31.64 23.97
C GLY A 379 -5.06 32.11 25.35
N THR A 380 -4.24 33.16 25.39
CA THR A 380 -3.73 33.78 26.63
C THR A 380 -4.72 34.72 27.29
N LYS A 381 -5.85 35.07 26.63
CA LYS A 381 -6.82 36.05 27.17
C LYS A 381 -7.73 35.44 28.24
N ALA A 382 -8.04 36.24 29.26
CA ALA A 382 -8.94 35.83 30.36
C ALA A 382 -10.43 35.71 29.90
N THR A 383 -10.81 36.55 28.95
CA THR A 383 -12.20 36.65 28.44
C THR A 383 -12.20 36.88 26.94
N GLY A 384 -13.34 36.77 26.30
CA GLY A 384 -13.53 36.95 24.87
C GLY A 384 -13.65 35.60 24.16
N GLY A 385 -13.50 35.60 22.86
CA GLY A 385 -13.66 34.46 21.96
C GLY A 385 -13.54 34.90 20.51
N VAL A 386 -13.93 34.05 19.63
CA VAL A 386 -13.98 34.31 18.16
C VAL A 386 -15.38 33.94 17.67
N ASP A 387 -16.05 34.88 17.08
CA ASP A 387 -17.33 34.66 16.37
C ASP A 387 -17.04 33.82 15.13
N LEU A 388 -17.45 32.55 15.12
CA LEU A 388 -17.15 31.58 14.08
C LEU A 388 -18.26 31.50 13.01
N ASN A 389 -19.49 31.82 13.38
CA ASN A 389 -20.66 31.79 12.50
C ASN A 389 -21.07 33.15 11.94
N GLY A 390 -20.50 34.25 12.46
CA GLY A 390 -20.66 35.61 11.94
C GLY A 390 -21.93 36.34 12.37
N ASP A 391 -22.56 35.94 13.47
CA ASP A 391 -23.81 36.56 13.93
C ASP A 391 -23.60 37.72 14.90
N GLY A 392 -22.38 37.92 15.39
CA GLY A 392 -21.97 39.06 16.21
C GLY A 392 -21.99 38.80 17.71
N ASP A 393 -22.19 37.56 18.13
CA ASP A 393 -22.07 37.21 19.55
C ASP A 393 -21.01 36.11 19.82
N LEU A 394 -20.97 35.51 20.99
CA LEU A 394 -20.00 34.45 21.36
C LEU A 394 -20.69 33.35 22.18
N LEU A 395 -21.98 33.16 21.95
CA LEU A 395 -22.79 32.19 22.68
C LEU A 395 -22.77 30.81 22.04
N ASP A 396 -22.27 30.69 20.86
CA ASP A 396 -22.44 29.56 19.97
C ASP A 396 -21.40 28.46 20.13
N SER A 397 -21.76 27.30 19.59
CA SER A 397 -20.84 26.17 19.43
C SER A 397 -20.92 25.66 18.00
N VAL A 398 -19.89 25.97 17.25
CA VAL A 398 -19.81 25.78 15.81
C VAL A 398 -18.98 24.56 15.46
N ARG A 399 -19.45 23.77 14.51
CA ARG A 399 -18.70 22.64 13.99
C ARG A 399 -17.57 23.12 13.06
N VAL A 400 -16.39 22.54 13.25
CA VAL A 400 -15.18 22.89 12.51
C VAL A 400 -14.45 21.62 12.09
N MET A 401 -13.71 21.69 11.02
CA MET A 401 -12.82 20.62 10.59
C MET A 401 -11.55 20.59 11.44
N THR A 402 -11.15 19.41 11.91
CA THR A 402 -9.90 19.15 12.66
C THR A 402 -9.11 18.05 11.96
N PRO A 403 -8.49 18.34 10.80
CA PRO A 403 -7.95 17.34 9.91
C PRO A 403 -6.68 16.69 10.43
N SER A 404 -6.34 15.54 9.83
CA SER A 404 -5.09 14.80 10.07
C SER A 404 -4.17 14.89 8.86
N VAL A 405 -3.70 16.10 8.56
CA VAL A 405 -2.94 16.38 7.33
C VAL A 405 -1.50 15.89 7.43
N THR A 406 -1.06 15.20 6.40
CA THR A 406 0.31 14.79 6.15
C THR A 406 0.84 15.49 4.90
N ASN A 407 2.00 16.13 5.00
CA ASN A 407 2.71 16.71 3.88
C ASN A 407 4.14 16.18 3.88
N THR A 408 4.45 15.33 2.91
CA THR A 408 5.75 14.67 2.81
C THR A 408 6.47 15.13 1.54
N HIS A 409 7.74 15.50 1.72
CA HIS A 409 8.70 15.65 0.65
C HIS A 409 9.80 14.60 0.86
N ARG A 410 10.01 13.74 -0.13
CA ARG A 410 10.96 12.64 -0.05
C ARG A 410 11.92 12.70 -1.22
N TYR A 411 13.22 12.59 -0.91
CA TYR A 411 14.31 12.59 -1.88
C TYR A 411 15.00 11.24 -1.82
N GLY A 412 15.22 10.64 -2.97
CA GLY A 412 15.88 9.33 -3.07
C GLY A 412 17.01 9.35 -4.07
N LEU A 413 17.97 8.48 -3.87
CA LEU A 413 19.01 8.16 -4.82
C LEU A 413 19.33 6.68 -4.69
N ASN A 414 19.17 5.93 -5.77
CA ASN A 414 19.69 4.58 -5.88
C ASN A 414 20.83 4.58 -6.89
N SER A 415 21.97 4.02 -6.53
CA SER A 415 23.09 3.92 -7.44
C SER A 415 23.76 2.57 -7.28
N SER A 416 24.09 1.93 -8.40
CA SER A 416 24.79 0.63 -8.42
C SER A 416 25.94 0.68 -9.38
N LEU A 417 27.08 0.17 -8.95
CA LEU A 417 28.21 -0.19 -9.79
C LEU A 417 28.20 -1.70 -9.97
N ILE A 418 28.00 -2.16 -11.20
CA ILE A 418 27.85 -3.56 -11.57
C ILE A 418 29.07 -3.93 -12.42
N TRP A 419 29.85 -4.89 -11.95
CA TRP A 419 31.07 -5.36 -12.62
C TRP A 419 30.97 -6.83 -12.98
N ASP A 420 30.84 -7.11 -14.28
CA ASP A 420 31.00 -8.43 -14.85
C ASP A 420 32.51 -8.71 -14.96
N ILE A 421 33.08 -9.36 -13.93
CA ILE A 421 34.51 -9.67 -13.84
C ILE A 421 34.89 -10.61 -15.00
N ASN A 422 33.96 -11.48 -15.33
CA ASN A 422 33.98 -12.38 -16.51
C ASN A 422 32.56 -12.95 -16.71
N ASP A 423 32.34 -13.80 -17.69
CA ASP A 423 31.04 -14.38 -18.06
C ASP A 423 30.35 -15.16 -16.93
N THR A 424 31.10 -15.55 -15.91
CA THR A 424 30.60 -16.39 -14.81
C THR A 424 30.61 -15.68 -13.46
N ASN A 425 31.26 -14.53 -13.33
CA ASN A 425 31.43 -13.84 -12.05
C ASN A 425 31.04 -12.36 -12.15
N ARG A 426 30.09 -11.94 -11.32
CA ARG A 426 29.63 -10.58 -11.21
C ARG A 426 29.75 -10.08 -9.77
N LEU A 427 30.20 -8.84 -9.61
CA LEU A 427 30.19 -8.10 -8.37
C LEU A 427 29.31 -6.86 -8.54
N ARG A 428 28.46 -6.58 -7.57
CA ARG A 428 27.67 -5.36 -7.50
C ARG A 428 27.92 -4.66 -6.17
N VAL A 429 28.14 -3.37 -6.23
CA VAL A 429 28.19 -2.49 -5.07
C VAL A 429 27.12 -1.43 -5.26
N ALA A 430 26.24 -1.25 -4.27
CA ALA A 430 25.17 -0.28 -4.37
C ALA A 430 25.09 0.62 -3.15
N TYR A 431 24.60 1.83 -3.39
CA TYR A 431 24.26 2.81 -2.38
C TYR A 431 22.83 3.28 -2.59
N ALA A 432 22.07 3.35 -1.50
CA ALA A 432 20.75 3.93 -1.49
C ALA A 432 20.63 5.02 -0.42
N LEU A 433 20.12 6.18 -0.82
CA LEU A 433 19.68 7.28 0.05
C LEU A 433 18.17 7.37 -0.04
N ASP A 434 17.51 7.44 1.12
CA ASP A 434 16.09 7.76 1.23
C ASP A 434 15.91 8.79 2.36
N TYR A 435 15.57 10.02 2.00
CA TYR A 435 15.42 11.14 2.91
C TYR A 435 13.99 11.69 2.82
N GLY A 436 13.18 11.39 3.83
CA GLY A 436 11.78 11.82 3.93
C GLY A 436 11.58 12.90 4.99
N ARG A 437 11.12 14.07 4.56
CA ARG A 437 10.64 15.12 5.43
C ARG A 437 9.13 15.01 5.57
N HIS A 438 8.66 14.49 6.69
CA HIS A 438 7.29 14.17 6.98
C HIS A 438 6.69 15.20 7.96
N ARG A 439 5.89 16.11 7.45
CA ARG A 439 5.21 17.15 8.23
C ARG A 439 3.77 16.74 8.47
N GLN A 440 3.36 16.66 9.72
CA GLN A 440 1.99 16.33 10.10
C GLN A 440 1.39 17.50 10.86
N THR A 441 0.26 18.02 10.34
CA THR A 441 -0.48 19.15 10.89
C THR A 441 -1.96 18.82 10.97
N GLY A 442 -2.72 19.66 11.65
CA GLY A 442 -4.18 19.58 11.69
C GLY A 442 -4.76 20.98 11.82
N GLN A 443 -4.49 21.87 10.87
CA GLN A 443 -5.01 23.24 10.90
C GLN A 443 -6.54 23.21 10.87
N TYR A 444 -7.18 23.77 11.89
CA TYR A 444 -8.62 23.86 11.96
C TYR A 444 -9.14 24.67 10.77
N GLY A 445 -10.14 24.11 10.09
CA GLY A 445 -10.76 24.70 8.92
C GLY A 445 -12.27 24.93 9.13
N LYS A 446 -12.78 25.91 8.39
CA LYS A 446 -14.20 26.22 8.37
C LYS A 446 -14.98 25.19 7.55
N ILE A 447 -16.26 25.09 7.88
CA ILE A 447 -17.26 24.34 7.13
C ILE A 447 -18.20 25.34 6.46
N ASP A 448 -18.51 25.10 5.19
CA ASP A 448 -19.51 25.86 4.46
C ASP A 448 -20.89 25.29 4.76
N PHE A 449 -21.73 26.09 5.40
CA PHE A 449 -23.12 25.81 5.73
C PHE A 449 -24.12 26.56 4.81
N SER A 450 -23.69 27.03 3.65
CA SER A 450 -24.56 27.66 2.66
C SER A 450 -25.76 26.78 2.27
N ASN A 451 -25.52 25.45 2.25
CA ASN A 451 -26.59 24.45 2.27
C ASN A 451 -26.65 23.79 3.66
N PRO A 452 -27.65 24.14 4.49
CA PRO A 452 -27.73 23.67 5.88
C PRO A 452 -27.95 22.15 6.03
N THR A 453 -28.36 21.46 4.96
CA THR A 453 -28.61 20.02 4.97
C THR A 453 -27.47 19.23 4.26
N ASP A 454 -26.51 19.93 3.64
CA ASP A 454 -25.36 19.33 2.95
C ASP A 454 -24.10 20.20 3.12
N PRO A 455 -23.57 20.27 4.36
CA PRO A 455 -22.36 21.05 4.64
C PRO A 455 -21.15 20.46 3.92
N LYS A 456 -20.22 21.33 3.53
CA LYS A 456 -18.98 20.96 2.86
C LYS A 456 -17.78 21.58 3.56
N PHE A 457 -16.64 20.91 3.54
CA PHE A 457 -15.39 21.56 3.92
C PHE A 457 -15.01 22.60 2.86
N VAL A 458 -14.64 23.79 3.30
CA VAL A 458 -14.17 24.85 2.39
C VAL A 458 -12.85 24.44 1.73
N ASP A 459 -11.97 23.80 2.52
CA ASP A 459 -10.71 23.23 2.07
C ASP A 459 -10.64 21.77 2.55
N PRO A 460 -10.42 20.79 1.66
CA PRO A 460 -10.35 19.39 2.04
C PRO A 460 -9.15 19.07 2.94
N PHE A 461 -8.18 19.98 3.08
CA PHE A 461 -7.03 19.87 3.97
C PHE A 461 -7.10 20.81 5.19
N GLY A 462 -8.32 21.25 5.55
CA GLY A 462 -8.56 22.21 6.62
C GLY A 462 -8.20 23.64 6.19
N GLY A 463 -7.59 24.43 7.08
CA GLY A 463 -7.13 25.77 6.74
C GLY A 463 -5.80 25.86 6.00
N ARG A 464 -5.31 24.74 5.43
CA ARG A 464 -3.95 24.64 4.90
C ARG A 464 -3.75 25.39 3.59
N ASN A 465 -4.69 25.26 2.68
CA ASN A 465 -4.57 25.80 1.33
C ASN A 465 -5.06 27.26 1.23
N GLU A 466 -5.97 27.67 2.11
CA GLU A 466 -6.59 28.99 2.09
C GLU A 466 -6.44 29.68 3.45
N GLU A 467 -5.76 30.82 3.49
CA GLU A 467 -5.52 31.56 4.73
C GLU A 467 -6.80 31.97 5.44
N ASP A 468 -7.79 32.45 4.72
CA ASP A 468 -9.07 32.93 5.26
C ASP A 468 -9.95 31.79 5.83
N ASN A 469 -9.61 30.54 5.50
CA ASN A 469 -10.31 29.36 5.99
C ASN A 469 -9.79 28.90 7.36
N ARG A 470 -8.64 29.40 7.78
CA ARG A 470 -8.04 29.02 9.06
C ARG A 470 -8.80 29.58 10.23
N ILE A 471 -8.92 28.80 11.29
CA ILE A 471 -9.47 29.29 12.56
C ILE A 471 -8.30 29.78 13.42
N VAL A 472 -8.34 31.07 13.72
CA VAL A 472 -7.31 31.79 14.43
C VAL A 472 -7.87 32.30 15.76
N ASN A 473 -7.12 32.14 16.85
CA ASN A 473 -7.54 32.62 18.16
C ASN A 473 -7.16 34.11 18.38
N LEU A 474 -7.55 34.65 19.54
CA LEU A 474 -7.30 36.06 19.90
C LEU A 474 -5.82 36.44 20.04
N ASP A 475 -4.89 35.47 20.07
CA ASP A 475 -3.45 35.69 20.07
C ASP A 475 -2.85 35.68 18.66
N GLY A 476 -3.64 35.44 17.61
CA GLY A 476 -3.16 35.24 16.25
C GLY A 476 -2.61 33.82 16.00
N TYR A 477 -2.84 32.87 16.91
CA TYR A 477 -2.41 31.50 16.78
C TYR A 477 -3.43 30.72 15.94
N VAL A 478 -2.95 30.08 14.85
CA VAL A 478 -3.76 29.15 14.03
C VAL A 478 -4.00 27.87 14.82
N LEU A 479 -5.27 27.54 15.08
CA LEU A 479 -5.59 26.32 15.82
C LEU A 479 -5.14 25.06 15.07
N GLN A 480 -4.62 24.12 15.82
CA GLN A 480 -4.06 22.87 15.31
C GLN A 480 -4.61 21.68 16.11
N ALA A 481 -5.04 20.63 15.43
CA ALA A 481 -5.32 19.33 16.05
C ALA A 481 -4.01 18.60 16.39
N ARG A 482 -2.97 18.81 15.58
CA ARG A 482 -1.60 18.36 15.82
C ARG A 482 -0.62 19.24 15.05
N ASP A 483 0.61 19.29 15.52
CA ASP A 483 1.70 19.98 14.84
C ASP A 483 3.03 19.30 15.18
N ARG A 484 3.59 18.53 14.24
CA ARG A 484 4.82 17.79 14.42
C ARG A 484 5.56 17.57 13.11
N LYS A 485 6.86 17.33 13.16
CA LYS A 485 7.71 17.07 12.01
C LYS A 485 8.66 15.93 12.32
N SER A 486 8.70 14.92 11.47
CA SER A 486 9.74 13.90 11.51
C SER A 486 10.59 13.93 10.24
N ILE A 487 11.84 13.49 10.37
CA ILE A 487 12.75 13.20 9.28
C ILE A 487 13.08 11.72 9.39
N ALA A 488 12.92 11.01 8.28
CA ALA A 488 13.39 9.65 8.11
C ALA A 488 14.56 9.70 7.13
N GLU A 489 15.72 9.25 7.53
CA GLU A 489 16.92 9.22 6.70
C GLU A 489 17.53 7.83 6.72
N LEU A 490 17.56 7.19 5.56
CA LEU A 490 18.24 5.93 5.33
C LEU A 490 19.45 6.17 4.45
N ASN A 491 20.62 5.77 4.92
CA ASN A 491 21.81 5.58 4.12
C ASN A 491 22.12 4.09 4.12
N GLN A 492 22.09 3.43 2.96
CA GLN A 492 22.32 2.00 2.88
C GLN A 492 23.44 1.68 1.90
N PHE A 493 24.37 0.88 2.35
CA PHE A 493 25.39 0.27 1.49
C PHE A 493 25.09 -1.21 1.30
N SER A 494 25.31 -1.70 0.09
CA SER A 494 25.16 -3.13 -0.19
C SER A 494 26.21 -3.64 -1.15
N VAL A 495 26.55 -4.91 -0.98
CA VAL A 495 27.47 -5.63 -1.86
C VAL A 495 26.86 -6.99 -2.17
N GLU A 496 26.90 -7.39 -3.44
CA GLU A 496 26.45 -8.70 -3.90
C GLU A 496 27.47 -9.28 -4.86
N TYR A 497 27.87 -10.52 -4.58
CA TYR A 497 28.61 -11.34 -5.51
C TYR A 497 27.69 -12.43 -6.08
N ARG A 498 27.74 -12.63 -7.40
CA ARG A 498 27.06 -13.73 -8.09
C ARG A 498 28.06 -14.51 -8.93
N GLY A 499 28.13 -15.81 -8.68
CA GLY A 499 29.02 -16.72 -9.40
C GLY A 499 28.26 -17.88 -10.03
N LYS A 500 28.66 -18.28 -11.25
CA LYS A 500 28.21 -19.49 -11.94
C LYS A 500 29.31 -20.54 -11.91
N PHE A 501 28.98 -21.76 -11.52
CA PHE A 501 29.90 -22.88 -11.32
C PHE A 501 29.34 -24.14 -11.97
N LEU A 502 30.17 -25.16 -12.08
CA LEU A 502 29.77 -26.48 -12.61
C LEU A 502 29.16 -26.37 -14.01
N GLN A 503 29.82 -25.64 -14.92
CA GLN A 503 29.32 -25.37 -16.27
C GLN A 503 27.93 -24.70 -16.26
N ASP A 504 27.78 -23.66 -15.45
CA ASP A 504 26.56 -22.88 -15.23
C ASP A 504 25.40 -23.65 -14.55
N ALA A 505 25.63 -24.90 -14.15
CA ALA A 505 24.59 -25.66 -13.43
C ALA A 505 24.32 -25.12 -12.01
N LEU A 506 25.31 -24.53 -11.34
CA LEU A 506 25.20 -23.96 -10.01
C LEU A 506 25.41 -22.46 -10.08
N THR A 507 24.38 -21.67 -9.69
CA THR A 507 24.49 -20.23 -9.48
C THR A 507 24.45 -19.95 -7.97
N VAL A 508 25.40 -19.18 -7.45
CA VAL A 508 25.49 -18.77 -6.05
C VAL A 508 25.42 -17.25 -5.99
N SER A 509 24.58 -16.71 -5.10
CA SER A 509 24.48 -15.29 -4.80
C SER A 509 24.80 -15.07 -3.32
N LEU A 510 25.76 -14.18 -3.03
CA LEU A 510 26.17 -13.82 -1.69
C LEU A 510 26.06 -12.31 -1.56
N GLY A 511 25.14 -11.85 -0.73
CA GLY A 511 24.86 -10.45 -0.55
C GLY A 511 24.84 -10.03 0.91
N VAL A 512 25.12 -8.77 1.13
CA VAL A 512 24.95 -8.11 2.42
C VAL A 512 24.51 -6.68 2.17
N ARG A 513 23.58 -6.20 2.99
CA ARG A 513 23.19 -4.79 3.06
C ARG A 513 23.37 -4.26 4.48
N ALA A 514 23.79 -3.02 4.58
CA ALA A 514 24.01 -2.31 5.82
C ALA A 514 23.18 -1.02 5.82
N PRO A 515 21.94 -1.04 6.32
CA PRO A 515 21.14 0.15 6.50
C PRO A 515 21.60 0.92 7.75
N PHE A 516 21.80 2.23 7.59
CA PHE A 516 21.97 3.22 8.66
C PHE A 516 20.75 4.11 8.62
N PHE A 517 19.80 3.85 9.51
CA PHE A 517 18.55 4.56 9.55
C PHE A 517 18.48 5.51 10.74
N LYS A 518 18.14 6.76 10.47
CA LYS A 518 17.95 7.81 11.48
C LYS A 518 16.53 8.36 11.40
N ARG A 519 15.90 8.55 12.57
CA ARG A 519 14.65 9.25 12.70
C ARG A 519 14.75 10.42 13.65
N GLU A 520 14.47 11.62 13.14
CA GLU A 520 14.34 12.82 13.94
C GLU A 520 12.85 13.11 14.18
N LEU A 521 12.49 13.40 15.43
CA LEU A 521 11.12 13.66 15.85
C LEU A 521 11.06 15.04 16.50
N ASN A 522 10.21 15.92 15.99
CA ASN A 522 9.97 17.24 16.55
C ASN A 522 8.47 17.37 16.82
N GLN A 523 8.09 17.46 18.10
CA GLN A 523 6.74 17.71 18.55
C GLN A 523 6.60 19.16 18.96
N TYR A 524 5.74 19.90 18.30
CA TYR A 524 5.53 21.33 18.55
C TYR A 524 4.35 21.63 19.49
N CYS A 525 3.48 20.64 19.71
CA CYS A 525 2.39 20.71 20.68
C CYS A 525 2.76 20.02 21.98
N TYR A 526 2.01 20.28 23.04
CA TYR A 526 2.14 19.58 24.30
C TYR A 526 1.60 18.17 24.16
N SER A 527 2.40 17.14 24.52
CA SER A 527 1.97 15.75 24.48
C SER A 527 1.35 15.34 25.80
N GLN A 528 0.14 14.81 25.79
CA GLN A 528 -0.44 14.23 26.99
C GLN A 528 0.45 13.04 27.42
N ASN A 529 0.83 13.05 28.71
CA ASN A 529 1.72 12.03 29.24
C ASN A 529 1.11 10.63 29.09
N SER A 530 1.87 9.74 28.45
CA SER A 530 1.47 8.35 28.20
C SER A 530 0.25 8.19 27.26
N SER A 531 0.01 9.13 26.39
CA SER A 531 -1.10 9.10 25.42
C SER A 531 -0.63 9.59 24.05
N SER A 532 -1.37 9.26 22.99
CA SER A 532 -1.19 9.82 21.66
C SER A 532 -1.83 11.22 21.51
N ASN A 533 -2.58 11.65 22.49
CA ASN A 533 -3.26 12.95 22.46
C ASN A 533 -2.24 14.11 22.61
N VAL A 534 -2.55 15.20 21.93
CA VAL A 534 -1.76 16.42 22.00
C VAL A 534 -2.64 17.63 22.25
N LEU A 535 -2.09 18.65 22.87
CA LEU A 535 -2.71 19.97 23.04
C LEU A 535 -1.85 21.01 22.32
N CYS A 536 -2.37 21.53 21.22
CA CYS A 536 -1.78 22.65 20.49
C CYS A 536 -2.51 23.93 20.90
N THR A 537 -1.84 24.80 21.62
CA THR A 537 -2.45 26.00 22.19
C THR A 537 -1.43 27.11 22.38
N SER A 538 -1.86 28.34 22.33
CA SER A 538 -1.10 29.52 22.79
C SER A 538 -1.30 29.81 24.28
N GLN A 539 -2.19 29.10 24.96
CA GLN A 539 -2.40 29.24 26.40
C GLN A 539 -1.09 28.99 27.16
N LEU A 540 -0.83 29.82 28.16
CA LEU A 540 0.32 29.60 29.03
C LEU A 540 0.07 28.42 29.97
N PRO A 541 1.01 27.50 30.10
CA PRO A 541 0.91 26.40 31.04
C PRO A 541 1.06 26.92 32.49
N ASN A 542 0.52 26.17 33.44
CA ASN A 542 0.84 26.35 34.86
C ASN A 542 2.33 26.10 35.10
N ALA A 543 2.83 26.45 36.28
CA ALA A 543 4.19 26.16 36.69
C ALA A 543 4.49 24.65 36.53
N ALA A 544 5.71 24.35 36.09
CA ALA A 544 6.11 22.95 35.89
C ALA A 544 6.08 22.19 37.23
N LEU A 545 5.55 20.98 37.14
CA LEU A 545 5.55 20.02 38.22
C LEU A 545 6.98 19.51 38.50
N ALA A 546 7.18 18.85 39.64
CA ALA A 546 8.48 18.30 40.02
C ALA A 546 9.09 17.35 38.95
N ASN A 547 8.25 16.68 38.19
CA ASN A 547 8.67 15.81 37.07
C ASN A 547 8.90 16.60 35.76
N GLY A 548 8.74 17.92 35.74
CA GLY A 548 8.88 18.74 34.52
C GLY A 548 7.67 18.69 33.56
N ASN A 549 6.62 17.99 33.88
CA ASN A 549 5.34 18.10 33.15
C ASN A 549 4.62 19.38 33.52
N VAL A 550 3.65 19.80 32.72
CA VAL A 550 2.81 20.96 32.95
C VAL A 550 1.33 20.58 32.93
N THR A 551 0.51 21.45 33.49
CA THR A 551 -0.96 21.42 33.41
C THR A 551 -1.48 22.75 32.87
N PHE A 552 -2.77 22.85 32.56
CA PHE A 552 -3.38 24.05 32.04
C PHE A 552 -4.63 24.42 32.86
N GLY A 553 -4.72 25.67 33.31
CA GLY A 553 -5.85 26.15 34.10
C GLY A 553 -6.08 25.28 35.33
N ALA A 554 -7.31 24.84 35.56
CA ALA A 554 -7.68 23.99 36.68
C ALA A 554 -7.57 22.48 36.36
N ALA A 555 -7.18 22.10 35.13
CA ALA A 555 -7.10 20.70 34.73
C ALA A 555 -5.91 19.99 35.39
N THR A 556 -6.09 18.73 35.75
CA THR A 556 -5.07 17.86 36.36
C THR A 556 -4.28 17.06 35.35
N THR A 557 -4.74 17.03 34.09
CA THR A 557 -4.07 16.31 32.98
C THR A 557 -2.67 16.85 32.78
N GLN A 558 -1.70 15.98 32.83
CA GLN A 558 -0.28 16.34 32.69
C GLN A 558 0.16 16.23 31.24
N TYR A 559 0.92 17.24 30.82
CA TYR A 559 1.48 17.33 29.49
C TYR A 559 2.99 17.47 29.54
N ILE A 560 3.64 16.80 28.61
CA ILE A 560 5.07 16.97 28.30
C ILE A 560 5.17 18.16 27.35
N PRO A 561 5.99 19.20 27.68
CA PRO A 561 6.22 20.32 26.76
C PRO A 561 6.78 19.89 25.42
N PRO A 562 6.70 20.74 24.37
CA PRO A 562 7.31 20.48 23.07
C PRO A 562 8.74 19.96 23.17
N TYR A 563 9.09 18.97 22.35
CA TYR A 563 10.37 18.27 22.42
C TYR A 563 10.91 17.89 21.05
N ALA A 564 12.23 17.62 21.01
CA ALA A 564 12.92 17.02 19.89
C ALA A 564 13.67 15.77 20.35
N ARG A 565 13.71 14.74 19.47
CA ARG A 565 14.41 13.47 19.73
C ARG A 565 15.04 12.96 18.45
N GLU A 566 16.15 12.24 18.58
CA GLU A 566 16.80 11.50 17.50
C GLU A 566 16.93 10.03 17.90
N LEU A 567 16.61 9.13 16.95
CA LEU A 567 16.69 7.69 17.11
C LEU A 567 17.47 7.11 15.93
N LYS A 568 18.33 6.14 16.18
CA LYS A 568 19.15 5.47 15.17
C LYS A 568 18.93 3.98 15.23
N TYR A 569 18.91 3.36 14.07
CA TYR A 569 18.69 1.94 13.89
C TYR A 569 19.62 1.47 12.75
N ASP A 570 20.69 0.80 13.12
CA ASP A 570 21.70 0.30 12.19
C ASP A 570 21.74 -1.21 12.29
N ASP A 571 21.94 -1.89 11.16
CA ASP A 571 22.02 -3.34 11.13
C ASP A 571 22.88 -3.84 9.96
N ILE A 572 23.23 -5.13 9.97
CA ILE A 572 23.92 -5.82 8.89
C ILE A 572 23.09 -7.05 8.50
N LEU A 573 22.55 -7.03 7.31
CA LEU A 573 21.52 -7.95 6.84
C LEU A 573 22.06 -8.82 5.69
N PRO A 574 22.44 -10.09 5.97
CA PRO A 574 22.86 -11.02 4.94
C PRO A 574 21.71 -11.44 4.02
N ASN A 575 22.07 -11.75 2.77
CA ASN A 575 21.17 -12.28 1.75
C ASN A 575 21.96 -13.30 0.90
N LEU A 576 21.66 -14.58 1.10
CA LEU A 576 22.38 -15.68 0.51
C LEU A 576 21.43 -16.53 -0.33
N GLY A 577 21.87 -16.98 -1.48
CA GLY A 577 21.06 -17.84 -2.32
C GLY A 577 21.89 -18.74 -3.21
N ALA A 578 21.35 -19.90 -3.54
CA ALA A 578 21.93 -20.81 -4.52
C ALA A 578 20.83 -21.46 -5.35
N THR A 579 21.08 -21.60 -6.65
CA THR A 579 20.22 -22.37 -7.57
C THR A 579 21.05 -23.43 -8.25
N TYR A 580 20.61 -24.67 -8.22
CA TYR A 580 21.23 -25.78 -8.94
C TYR A 580 20.27 -26.31 -10.02
N ARG A 581 20.73 -26.25 -11.27
CA ARG A 581 20.00 -26.75 -12.45
C ARG A 581 20.44 -28.18 -12.75
N PHE A 582 19.47 -29.07 -12.95
CA PHE A 582 19.73 -30.48 -13.29
C PHE A 582 18.62 -30.95 -14.26
N GLY A 583 19.09 -31.64 -15.34
CA GLY A 583 18.15 -32.02 -16.39
C GLY A 583 17.58 -30.82 -17.17
N GLU A 584 16.66 -31.11 -18.08
CA GLU A 584 16.00 -30.07 -18.88
C GLU A 584 14.94 -29.36 -18.05
N GLY A 585 15.03 -28.02 -17.94
CA GLY A 585 14.01 -27.18 -17.30
C GLY A 585 13.88 -27.35 -15.79
N GLN A 586 14.72 -28.14 -15.12
CA GLN A 586 14.60 -28.42 -13.68
C GLN A 586 15.64 -27.69 -12.87
N SER A 587 15.24 -27.12 -11.75
CA SER A 587 16.16 -26.54 -10.78
C SER A 587 15.62 -26.64 -9.34
N ILE A 588 16.56 -26.70 -8.40
CA ILE A 588 16.28 -26.45 -6.99
C ILE A 588 16.97 -25.17 -6.57
N TYR A 589 16.37 -24.44 -5.64
CA TYR A 589 17.00 -23.26 -5.06
C TYR A 589 16.82 -23.25 -3.54
N GLY A 590 17.75 -22.60 -2.88
CA GLY A 590 17.63 -22.30 -1.47
C GLY A 590 18.08 -20.89 -1.19
N SER A 591 17.45 -20.21 -0.25
CA SER A 591 17.84 -18.87 0.18
C SER A 591 17.75 -18.69 1.69
N TYR A 592 18.59 -17.81 2.18
CA TYR A 592 18.57 -17.25 3.51
C TYR A 592 18.66 -15.73 3.42
N SER A 593 17.77 -15.02 4.11
CA SER A 593 17.84 -13.55 4.17
C SER A 593 17.42 -13.03 5.53
N GLU A 594 18.06 -11.94 5.94
CA GLU A 594 17.63 -11.14 7.09
C GLU A 594 17.08 -9.81 6.60
N SER A 595 16.03 -9.35 7.30
CA SER A 595 15.36 -8.09 7.00
C SER A 595 14.98 -7.34 8.26
N LEU A 596 14.81 -6.03 8.12
CA LEU A 596 14.51 -5.11 9.20
C LEU A 596 13.27 -4.28 8.84
N SER A 597 12.48 -3.92 9.86
CA SER A 597 11.49 -2.86 9.80
C SER A 597 11.70 -1.89 10.95
N ALA A 598 12.07 -0.65 10.62
CA ALA A 598 12.25 0.40 11.60
C ALA A 598 10.90 0.81 12.22
N PRO A 599 10.86 1.26 13.49
CA PRO A 599 9.63 1.68 14.14
C PRO A 599 8.91 2.81 13.41
N ARG A 600 7.57 2.75 13.41
CA ARG A 600 6.70 3.73 12.78
C ARG A 600 6.76 5.08 13.51
N THR A 601 6.59 6.17 12.78
CA THR A 601 6.63 7.53 13.33
C THR A 601 5.58 7.74 14.42
N ASP A 602 4.34 7.30 14.19
CA ASP A 602 3.24 7.54 15.14
C ASP A 602 3.49 6.85 16.48
N SER A 603 4.02 5.62 16.46
CA SER A 603 4.44 4.89 17.65
C SER A 603 5.45 5.65 18.50
N LEU A 604 6.35 6.37 17.85
CA LEU A 604 7.45 7.09 18.51
C LEU A 604 7.03 8.43 19.11
N TYR A 605 5.85 8.95 18.76
CA TYR A 605 5.29 10.18 19.35
C TYR A 605 4.45 9.94 20.61
N THR A 606 4.08 8.70 20.89
CA THR A 606 3.49 8.33 22.19
C THR A 606 4.59 8.26 23.23
N VAL A 607 4.71 9.29 24.05
CA VAL A 607 5.79 9.44 25.02
C VAL A 607 5.26 9.51 26.44
N ARG A 608 6.09 9.07 27.39
CA ARG A 608 5.87 9.30 28.83
C ARG A 608 7.09 9.90 29.46
N ARG A 609 6.87 10.62 30.54
CA ARG A 609 7.98 11.01 31.41
C ARG A 609 8.17 9.96 32.50
N ASN A 610 9.34 9.38 32.55
CA ASN A 610 9.69 8.42 33.59
C ASN A 610 9.67 9.11 34.97
N PRO A 611 8.89 8.64 35.94
CA PRO A 611 8.73 9.32 37.24
C PRO A 611 9.99 9.29 38.10
N THR A 612 10.91 8.37 37.85
CA THR A 612 12.16 8.20 38.62
C THR A 612 13.30 9.01 38.01
N THR A 613 13.46 8.95 36.68
CA THR A 613 14.61 9.56 36.00
C THR A 613 14.29 10.93 35.41
N ASN A 614 13.02 11.32 35.35
CA ASN A 614 12.48 12.47 34.64
C ASN A 614 12.81 12.53 33.13
N VAL A 615 13.31 11.45 32.55
CA VAL A 615 13.59 11.35 31.13
C VAL A 615 12.30 11.11 30.36
N ILE A 616 12.15 11.79 29.24
CA ILE A 616 11.10 11.48 28.29
C ILE A 616 11.52 10.22 27.56
N ASP A 617 10.79 9.14 27.76
CA ASP A 617 10.99 7.90 27.05
C ASP A 617 9.71 7.49 26.29
N ASN A 618 9.90 6.67 25.27
CA ASN A 618 8.86 5.81 24.81
C ASN A 618 9.05 4.47 25.51
N PRO A 619 8.03 3.65 25.69
CA PRO A 619 8.29 2.23 25.79
C PRO A 619 9.20 1.89 24.61
N THR A 620 10.38 1.36 24.93
CA THR A 620 11.48 1.16 23.97
C THR A 620 11.00 0.30 22.81
N VAL A 621 10.62 0.96 21.72
CA VAL A 621 10.24 0.27 20.50
C VAL A 621 11.52 0.03 19.71
N GLN A 622 11.95 -1.23 19.66
CA GLN A 622 13.09 -1.67 18.87
C GLN A 622 12.65 -1.99 17.43
N PRO A 623 13.55 -1.96 16.47
CA PRO A 623 13.25 -2.46 15.12
C PRO A 623 12.77 -3.90 15.15
N GLU A 624 11.81 -4.19 14.29
CA GLU A 624 11.43 -5.57 14.00
C GLU A 624 12.47 -6.19 13.07
N THR A 625 12.80 -7.45 13.28
CA THR A 625 13.73 -8.19 12.43
C THR A 625 13.11 -9.51 11.98
N SER A 626 13.48 -9.97 10.79
CA SER A 626 13.06 -11.29 10.32
C SER A 626 14.24 -12.07 9.75
N LYS A 627 14.22 -13.40 9.99
CA LYS A 627 15.07 -14.39 9.34
C LYS A 627 14.21 -15.27 8.48
N ASN A 628 14.53 -15.35 7.20
CA ASN A 628 13.73 -16.05 6.22
C ASN A 628 14.57 -17.16 5.58
N TYR A 629 14.02 -18.36 5.52
CA TYR A 629 14.58 -19.55 4.92
C TYR A 629 13.62 -20.07 3.88
N ASP A 630 14.08 -20.23 2.65
CA ASP A 630 13.31 -20.81 1.55
C ASP A 630 14.07 -21.97 0.91
N LEU A 631 13.33 -23.02 0.56
CA LEU A 631 13.82 -24.11 -0.29
C LEU A 631 12.76 -24.40 -1.34
N GLY A 632 13.12 -24.37 -2.61
CA GLY A 632 12.13 -24.55 -3.67
C GLY A 632 12.64 -25.36 -4.85
N TYR A 633 11.69 -25.86 -5.62
CA TYR A 633 11.88 -26.59 -6.86
C TYR A 633 11.13 -25.87 -7.99
N ARG A 634 11.76 -25.81 -9.18
CA ARG A 634 11.15 -25.28 -10.40
C ARG A 634 11.26 -26.28 -11.53
N PHE A 635 10.21 -26.31 -12.33
CA PHE A 635 10.16 -27.07 -13.54
C PHE A 635 9.52 -26.23 -14.65
N THR A 636 10.24 -26.07 -15.77
CA THR A 636 9.79 -25.28 -16.90
C THR A 636 10.01 -26.06 -18.19
N THR A 637 8.94 -26.16 -18.97
CA THR A 637 8.97 -26.70 -20.34
C THR A 637 8.32 -25.70 -21.29
N SER A 638 8.15 -26.08 -22.57
CA SER A 638 7.39 -25.25 -23.53
C SER A 638 5.90 -25.08 -23.17
N THR A 639 5.37 -25.95 -22.31
CA THR A 639 3.93 -25.95 -21.96
C THR A 639 3.64 -25.88 -20.48
N VAL A 640 4.63 -26.00 -19.61
CA VAL A 640 4.48 -26.03 -18.15
C VAL A 640 5.46 -25.09 -17.48
N VAL A 641 4.97 -24.28 -16.53
CA VAL A 641 5.78 -23.59 -15.52
C VAL A 641 5.28 -24.02 -14.15
N LEU A 642 6.16 -24.58 -13.35
CA LEU A 642 5.83 -25.01 -11.99
C LEU A 642 6.89 -24.49 -11.01
N GLN A 643 6.42 -23.95 -9.89
CA GLN A 643 7.25 -23.61 -8.73
C GLN A 643 6.60 -24.16 -7.47
N ALA A 644 7.36 -24.89 -6.68
CA ALA A 644 6.98 -25.36 -5.35
C ALA A 644 8.03 -24.94 -4.35
N SER A 645 7.64 -24.43 -3.19
CA SER A 645 8.58 -24.03 -2.13
C SER A 645 8.05 -24.37 -0.75
N VAL A 646 8.98 -24.60 0.18
CA VAL A 646 8.73 -24.62 1.62
C VAL A 646 9.55 -23.51 2.26
N PHE A 647 9.01 -22.92 3.31
CA PHE A 647 9.67 -21.81 3.98
C PHE A 647 9.53 -21.87 5.50
N ALA A 648 10.45 -21.18 6.17
CA ALA A 648 10.38 -20.90 7.59
C ALA A 648 10.79 -19.44 7.85
N ASN A 649 10.03 -18.72 8.66
CA ASN A 649 10.33 -17.35 9.04
C ASN A 649 10.36 -17.23 10.55
N GLU A 650 11.38 -16.55 11.08
CA GLU A 650 11.43 -16.09 12.47
C GLU A 650 11.30 -14.56 12.44
N PHE A 651 10.29 -14.03 13.10
CA PHE A 651 10.00 -12.61 13.13
C PHE A 651 10.04 -12.13 14.57
N ASP A 652 11.07 -11.36 14.91
CA ASP A 652 11.39 -10.92 16.26
C ASP A 652 11.03 -9.45 16.48
N ASN A 653 10.83 -9.08 17.76
CA ASN A 653 10.51 -7.73 18.19
C ASN A 653 9.25 -7.16 17.54
N ARG A 654 8.27 -8.01 17.21
CA ARG A 654 7.02 -7.57 16.58
C ARG A 654 6.40 -6.41 17.35
N ILE A 655 6.12 -5.32 16.63
CA ILE A 655 5.46 -4.14 17.17
C ILE A 655 3.96 -4.26 16.95
N VAL A 656 3.20 -4.21 18.04
CA VAL A 656 1.74 -4.14 18.02
C VAL A 656 1.24 -3.00 18.90
N SER A 657 0.09 -2.45 18.52
CA SER A 657 -0.64 -1.48 19.35
C SER A 657 -1.54 -2.24 20.31
N THR A 658 -1.20 -2.24 21.59
CA THR A 658 -1.96 -2.91 22.65
C THR A 658 -2.64 -1.90 23.55
N TYR A 659 -3.87 -2.18 23.99
CA TYR A 659 -4.55 -1.35 24.97
C TYR A 659 -3.91 -1.51 26.35
N ASP A 660 -3.49 -0.40 26.95
CA ASP A 660 -2.95 -0.34 28.32
C ASP A 660 -4.07 0.13 29.27
N PRO A 661 -4.56 -0.76 30.15
CA PRO A 661 -5.67 -0.42 31.05
C PRO A 661 -5.28 0.53 32.19
N GLU A 662 -3.99 0.73 32.48
CA GLU A 662 -3.54 1.72 33.46
C GLU A 662 -3.54 3.14 32.89
N LEU A 663 -3.27 3.24 31.59
CA LEU A 663 -3.15 4.52 30.89
C LEU A 663 -4.42 4.88 30.12
N ASP A 664 -5.39 3.97 30.03
CA ASP A 664 -6.62 4.07 29.25
C ASP A 664 -6.36 4.51 27.80
N THR A 665 -5.34 3.90 27.17
CA THR A 665 -4.91 4.23 25.81
C THR A 665 -4.20 3.08 25.11
N PHE A 666 -4.08 3.18 23.78
CA PHE A 666 -3.27 2.25 23.00
C PHE A 666 -1.80 2.67 23.04
N VAL A 667 -0.92 1.72 23.28
CA VAL A 667 0.54 1.89 23.30
C VAL A 667 1.18 0.86 22.38
N ASP A 668 2.07 1.32 21.51
CA ASP A 668 2.86 0.42 20.70
C ASP A 668 4.02 -0.16 21.50
N ARG A 669 4.19 -1.48 21.41
CA ARG A 669 5.18 -2.25 22.15
C ARG A 669 5.76 -3.35 21.29
N ASN A 670 7.01 -3.71 21.56
CA ASN A 670 7.52 -5.00 21.10
C ASN A 670 6.89 -6.10 21.96
N VAL A 671 6.19 -7.02 21.32
CA VAL A 671 5.37 -8.05 22.02
C VAL A 671 5.93 -9.46 21.88
N GLY A 672 7.19 -9.59 21.46
CA GLY A 672 7.82 -10.89 21.30
C GLY A 672 7.97 -11.30 19.84
N SER A 673 8.02 -12.60 19.60
CA SER A 673 8.32 -13.19 18.29
C SER A 673 7.15 -13.99 17.72
N VAL A 674 7.22 -14.17 16.39
CA VAL A 674 6.31 -15.02 15.63
C VAL A 674 7.15 -16.02 14.84
N LYS A 675 6.77 -17.28 14.86
CA LYS A 675 7.34 -18.30 13.99
C LYS A 675 6.32 -18.71 12.95
N SER A 676 6.73 -18.72 11.71
CA SER A 676 5.88 -19.13 10.59
C SER A 676 6.58 -20.18 9.76
N THR A 677 5.86 -21.23 9.41
CA THR A 677 6.31 -22.26 8.46
C THR A 677 5.22 -22.49 7.42
N GLY A 678 5.60 -22.86 6.22
CA GLY A 678 4.60 -23.05 5.20
C GLY A 678 5.12 -23.67 3.91
N ALA A 679 4.18 -23.88 3.01
CA ALA A 679 4.43 -24.37 1.66
C ALA A 679 3.63 -23.58 0.64
N GLU A 680 4.23 -23.31 -0.51
CA GLU A 680 3.62 -22.59 -1.63
C GLU A 680 3.82 -23.38 -2.93
N LEU A 681 2.78 -23.38 -3.75
CA LEU A 681 2.78 -23.99 -5.08
C LEU A 681 2.19 -22.99 -6.07
N SER A 682 2.84 -22.82 -7.22
CA SER A 682 2.25 -22.20 -8.40
C SER A 682 2.52 -23.08 -9.63
N ALA A 683 1.49 -23.25 -10.47
CA ALA A 683 1.58 -24.04 -11.67
C ALA A 683 0.79 -23.37 -12.81
N GLY A 684 1.46 -23.16 -13.93
CA GLY A 684 0.90 -22.74 -15.19
C GLY A 684 1.04 -23.86 -16.22
N TRP A 685 0.00 -24.15 -16.99
CA TRP A 685 -0.02 -25.20 -17.99
C TRP A 685 -0.83 -24.80 -19.21
N GLU A 686 -0.23 -24.98 -20.38
CA GLU A 686 -0.86 -24.84 -21.69
C GLU A 686 -0.99 -26.20 -22.38
N PRO A 687 -2.05 -26.97 -22.06
CA PRO A 687 -2.21 -28.32 -22.59
C PRO A 687 -2.46 -28.36 -24.11
N ILE A 688 -3.04 -27.34 -24.64
CA ILE A 688 -3.31 -27.11 -26.06
C ILE A 688 -3.16 -25.64 -26.38
N GLU A 689 -2.97 -25.32 -27.64
CA GLU A 689 -2.92 -23.95 -28.12
C GLU A 689 -4.19 -23.17 -27.68
N ASN A 690 -4.02 -21.92 -27.24
CA ASN A 690 -5.08 -21.03 -26.79
C ASN A 690 -5.73 -21.38 -25.43
N LEU A 691 -5.37 -22.46 -24.75
CA LEU A 691 -5.87 -22.79 -23.42
C LEU A 691 -4.74 -22.64 -22.39
N SER A 692 -4.91 -21.70 -21.47
CA SER A 692 -4.00 -21.52 -20.34
C SER A 692 -4.72 -21.86 -19.04
N LEU A 693 -4.08 -22.69 -18.23
CA LEU A 693 -4.52 -23.08 -16.91
C LEU A 693 -3.49 -22.58 -15.89
N TYR A 694 -3.92 -21.95 -14.84
CA TYR A 694 -3.08 -21.51 -13.74
C TYR A 694 -3.70 -21.91 -12.41
N GLY A 695 -2.86 -22.31 -11.45
CA GLY A 695 -3.31 -22.66 -10.11
C GLY A 695 -2.26 -22.39 -9.07
N THR A 696 -2.69 -21.97 -7.86
CA THR A 696 -1.81 -21.78 -6.70
C THR A 696 -2.43 -22.42 -5.47
N ALA A 697 -1.53 -22.83 -4.57
CA ALA A 697 -1.89 -23.23 -3.22
C ALA A 697 -0.85 -22.67 -2.24
N SER A 698 -1.29 -22.19 -1.10
CA SER A 698 -0.42 -21.81 0.01
C SER A 698 -0.97 -22.30 1.33
N PHE A 699 -0.07 -22.83 2.14
CA PHE A 699 -0.33 -23.27 3.50
C PHE A 699 0.62 -22.52 4.42
N LEU A 700 0.10 -21.95 5.49
CA LEU A 700 0.87 -21.14 6.42
C LEU A 700 0.45 -21.47 7.86
N ASP A 701 1.39 -21.94 8.64
CA ASP A 701 1.28 -22.04 10.09
C ASP A 701 2.09 -20.91 10.72
N SER A 702 1.42 -19.96 11.36
CA SER A 702 2.03 -18.78 11.97
C SER A 702 1.59 -18.67 13.44
N GLU A 703 2.55 -18.75 14.36
CA GLU A 703 2.29 -18.87 15.79
C GLU A 703 3.05 -17.83 16.61
N LEU A 704 2.33 -17.16 17.52
CA LEU A 704 2.89 -16.21 18.50
C LEU A 704 3.66 -16.99 19.56
N GLN A 705 4.90 -16.61 19.83
CA GLN A 705 5.79 -17.31 20.73
C GLN A 705 5.72 -16.81 22.18
N ASP A 706 5.17 -15.60 22.39
CA ASP A 706 5.17 -14.91 23.67
C ASP A 706 3.78 -14.40 24.04
N ASN A 707 3.55 -14.25 25.34
CA ASN A 707 2.38 -13.54 25.85
C ASN A 707 2.62 -12.03 25.80
N TYR A 708 1.58 -11.25 25.46
CA TYR A 708 1.70 -9.80 25.45
C TYR A 708 1.63 -9.23 26.87
N VAL A 709 2.66 -8.49 27.27
CA VAL A 709 2.64 -7.67 28.47
C VAL A 709 1.99 -6.33 28.13
N LEU A 710 0.84 -6.05 28.71
CA LEU A 710 -0.01 -4.92 28.36
C LEU A 710 0.34 -3.63 29.10
N ASN A 711 0.90 -3.74 30.30
CA ASN A 711 1.24 -2.59 31.14
C ASN A 711 2.45 -2.83 32.04
N ALA A 712 2.90 -1.79 32.74
CA ALA A 712 4.04 -1.87 33.67
C ALA A 712 3.72 -2.71 34.94
N ALA A 713 2.45 -2.83 35.33
CA ALA A 713 2.02 -3.66 36.45
C ALA A 713 2.01 -5.18 36.13
N GLY A 714 2.26 -5.53 34.85
CA GLY A 714 2.38 -6.92 34.45
C GLY A 714 1.05 -7.57 34.02
N ALA A 715 0.04 -6.79 33.65
CA ALA A 715 -1.15 -7.34 33.00
C ALA A 715 -0.76 -8.05 31.70
N VAL A 716 -1.24 -9.26 31.48
CA VAL A 716 -0.84 -10.15 30.40
C VAL A 716 -2.06 -10.62 29.60
N ALA A 717 -1.96 -10.54 28.28
CA ALA A 717 -2.86 -11.26 27.38
C ALA A 717 -2.22 -12.60 26.99
N ALA A 718 -3.00 -13.68 27.05
CA ALA A 718 -2.54 -15.05 26.80
C ALA A 718 -2.43 -15.34 25.30
N THR A 719 -1.39 -14.81 24.67
CA THR A 719 -1.18 -14.89 23.21
C THR A 719 -0.20 -15.96 22.79
N LYS A 720 0.62 -16.48 23.69
CA LYS A 720 1.57 -17.57 23.38
C LYS A 720 0.86 -18.80 22.84
N GLY A 721 1.34 -19.34 21.72
CA GLY A 721 0.74 -20.49 21.04
C GLY A 721 -0.52 -20.15 20.23
N LYS A 722 -0.84 -18.86 20.08
CA LYS A 722 -1.97 -18.41 19.28
C LYS A 722 -1.56 -18.09 17.83
N LYS A 723 -2.50 -18.26 16.93
CA LYS A 723 -2.29 -17.95 15.50
C LYS A 723 -2.26 -16.42 15.27
N GLN A 724 -1.48 -16.01 14.31
CA GLN A 724 -1.41 -14.61 13.92
C GLN A 724 -2.74 -14.13 13.33
N VAL A 725 -3.19 -12.95 13.73
CA VAL A 725 -4.44 -12.34 13.25
C VAL A 725 -4.42 -12.04 11.75
N GLU A 726 -5.59 -12.01 11.13
CA GLU A 726 -5.83 -11.74 9.70
C GLU A 726 -5.08 -12.67 8.72
N THR A 727 -4.46 -13.71 9.20
CA THR A 727 -3.60 -14.60 8.44
C THR A 727 -4.34 -15.91 8.19
N PRO A 728 -4.81 -16.19 6.97
CA PRO A 728 -5.43 -17.46 6.65
C PRO A 728 -4.37 -18.57 6.65
N GLU A 729 -4.71 -19.73 7.20
CA GLU A 729 -3.81 -20.89 7.19
C GLU A 729 -3.70 -21.53 5.80
N GLU A 730 -4.72 -21.36 4.96
CA GLU A 730 -4.76 -21.89 3.61
C GLU A 730 -5.39 -20.90 2.62
N MET A 731 -4.83 -20.87 1.42
CA MET A 731 -5.36 -20.11 0.28
C MET A 731 -5.16 -20.90 -1.01
N TYR A 732 -6.15 -20.85 -1.88
CA TYR A 732 -6.09 -21.48 -3.19
C TYR A 732 -6.54 -20.49 -4.25
N SER A 733 -5.87 -20.52 -5.42
CA SER A 733 -6.33 -19.74 -6.58
C SER A 733 -6.29 -20.60 -7.83
N ALA A 734 -7.21 -20.34 -8.75
CA ALA A 734 -7.23 -20.98 -10.05
C ALA A 734 -7.68 -19.98 -11.10
N ARG A 735 -7.12 -20.08 -12.31
CA ARG A 735 -7.56 -19.35 -13.50
C ARG A 735 -7.55 -20.25 -14.71
N ILE A 736 -8.58 -20.14 -15.54
CA ILE A 736 -8.69 -20.74 -16.85
C ILE A 736 -8.86 -19.60 -17.84
N SER A 737 -8.02 -19.53 -18.87
CA SER A 737 -8.14 -18.58 -19.97
C SER A 737 -8.21 -19.35 -21.28
N TYR A 738 -9.15 -18.98 -22.15
CA TYR A 738 -9.30 -19.62 -23.44
C TYR A 738 -9.57 -18.60 -24.56
N LYS A 739 -8.74 -18.66 -25.59
CA LYS A 739 -8.93 -17.87 -26.80
C LYS A 739 -9.69 -18.72 -27.82
N PHE A 740 -11.00 -18.50 -27.96
CA PHE A 740 -11.90 -19.28 -28.84
C PHE A 740 -11.56 -19.10 -30.32
N ASN A 741 -11.17 -17.86 -30.66
CA ASN A 741 -10.73 -17.48 -31.99
C ASN A 741 -10.04 -16.10 -31.92
N GLU A 742 -9.70 -15.50 -33.07
CA GLU A 742 -9.05 -14.20 -33.15
C GLU A 742 -9.92 -13.03 -32.67
N VAL A 743 -11.24 -13.24 -32.54
CA VAL A 743 -12.20 -12.20 -32.12
C VAL A 743 -12.59 -12.33 -30.67
N PHE A 744 -12.60 -13.55 -30.11
CA PHE A 744 -13.17 -13.78 -28.78
C PHE A 744 -12.27 -14.61 -27.89
N ALA A 745 -12.00 -14.08 -26.72
CA ALA A 745 -11.31 -14.74 -25.61
C ALA A 745 -12.08 -14.55 -24.30
N ALA A 746 -12.00 -15.51 -23.40
CA ALA A 746 -12.58 -15.38 -22.06
C ALA A 746 -11.70 -16.04 -21.00
N GLY A 747 -11.80 -15.54 -19.77
CA GLY A 747 -11.12 -16.04 -18.59
C GLY A 747 -12.06 -16.13 -17.39
N ILE A 748 -11.86 -17.14 -16.57
CA ILE A 748 -12.50 -17.25 -15.26
C ILE A 748 -11.43 -17.53 -14.23
N GLN A 749 -11.52 -16.86 -13.10
CA GLN A 749 -10.61 -17.06 -11.97
C GLN A 749 -11.37 -17.18 -10.67
N ALA A 750 -10.79 -17.90 -9.72
CA ALA A 750 -11.36 -18.06 -8.39
C ALA A 750 -10.25 -17.97 -7.35
N LYS A 751 -10.55 -17.39 -6.20
CA LYS A 751 -9.69 -17.40 -5.02
C LYS A 751 -10.48 -17.78 -3.78
N TYR A 752 -10.02 -18.83 -3.12
CA TYR A 752 -10.43 -19.21 -1.77
C TYR A 752 -9.47 -18.62 -0.75
N THR A 753 -10.01 -18.01 0.28
CA THR A 753 -9.28 -17.50 1.45
C THR A 753 -9.85 -18.17 2.70
N GLY A 754 -9.00 -18.85 3.44
CA GLY A 754 -9.37 -19.55 4.68
C GLY A 754 -9.87 -18.63 5.79
N GLU A 755 -10.34 -19.21 6.89
CA GLU A 755 -10.76 -18.48 8.10
C GLU A 755 -9.61 -17.61 8.63
N ARG A 756 -9.95 -16.49 9.26
CA ARG A 756 -8.96 -15.56 9.81
C ARG A 756 -9.31 -15.17 11.23
N TRP A 757 -8.34 -15.26 12.11
CA TRP A 757 -8.48 -14.76 13.47
C TRP A 757 -8.53 -13.23 13.48
N VAL A 758 -9.42 -12.68 14.30
CA VAL A 758 -9.64 -11.24 14.44
C VAL A 758 -8.90 -10.70 15.66
N THR A 759 -8.65 -11.56 16.64
CA THR A 759 -8.05 -11.19 17.92
C THR A 759 -6.77 -11.97 18.20
N ASP A 760 -5.78 -11.32 18.84
CA ASP A 760 -4.50 -11.97 19.16
C ASP A 760 -4.63 -13.14 20.13
N VAL A 761 -5.65 -13.17 21.02
CA VAL A 761 -5.92 -14.33 21.88
C VAL A 761 -6.74 -15.43 21.19
N ASN A 762 -7.11 -15.24 19.92
CA ASN A 762 -7.90 -16.16 19.10
C ASN A 762 -9.28 -16.51 19.70
N ASP A 763 -9.96 -15.56 20.32
CA ASP A 763 -11.30 -15.73 20.84
C ASP A 763 -12.40 -15.31 19.86
N GLN A 764 -12.03 -14.73 18.70
CA GLN A 764 -12.94 -14.33 17.63
C GLN A 764 -12.29 -14.54 16.26
N LYS A 765 -13.06 -15.04 15.29
CA LYS A 765 -12.63 -15.26 13.89
C LYS A 765 -13.72 -14.88 12.89
N VAL A 766 -13.34 -14.70 11.64
CA VAL A 766 -14.23 -14.55 10.48
C VAL A 766 -14.11 -15.75 9.57
N ASP A 767 -15.22 -16.08 8.88
CA ASP A 767 -15.32 -17.27 8.03
C ASP A 767 -14.44 -17.15 6.78
N ALA A 768 -14.14 -18.31 6.21
CA ALA A 768 -13.56 -18.46 4.89
C ALA A 768 -14.54 -18.02 3.79
N TYR A 769 -14.01 -17.63 2.64
CA TYR A 769 -14.81 -17.22 1.49
C TYR A 769 -14.13 -17.56 0.17
N THR A 770 -14.92 -17.59 -0.91
CA THR A 770 -14.43 -17.78 -2.29
C THR A 770 -15.00 -16.71 -3.19
N VAL A 771 -14.12 -15.94 -3.82
CA VAL A 771 -14.48 -14.97 -4.85
C VAL A 771 -14.18 -15.55 -6.22
N VAL A 772 -15.14 -15.45 -7.14
CA VAL A 772 -15.00 -15.90 -8.54
C VAL A 772 -15.18 -14.69 -9.44
N ASP A 773 -14.23 -14.48 -10.37
CA ASP A 773 -14.28 -13.39 -11.35
C ASP A 773 -14.29 -13.95 -12.77
N LEU A 774 -14.88 -13.18 -13.69
CA LEU A 774 -14.98 -13.50 -15.12
C LEU A 774 -14.49 -12.31 -15.94
N ASP A 775 -13.71 -12.59 -16.98
CA ASP A 775 -13.40 -11.65 -18.05
C ASP A 775 -13.75 -12.22 -19.42
N ALA A 776 -14.21 -11.36 -20.32
CA ALA A 776 -14.50 -11.70 -21.69
C ALA A 776 -14.13 -10.55 -22.61
N ARG A 777 -13.36 -10.81 -23.66
CA ARG A 777 -12.85 -9.82 -24.59
C ARG A 777 -13.23 -10.14 -26.03
N PHE A 778 -13.67 -9.11 -26.74
CA PHE A 778 -13.95 -9.11 -28.18
C PHE A 778 -12.95 -8.19 -28.89
N ASP A 779 -12.01 -8.77 -29.63
CA ASP A 779 -11.00 -8.05 -30.38
C ASP A 779 -11.48 -7.68 -31.79
N PHE A 780 -11.16 -6.47 -32.25
CA PHE A 780 -11.60 -5.95 -33.55
C PHE A 780 -10.47 -5.93 -34.60
N ALA A 781 -9.38 -6.66 -34.36
CA ALA A 781 -8.26 -6.75 -35.33
C ALA A 781 -8.71 -7.29 -36.69
N THR A 782 -9.66 -8.23 -36.74
CA THR A 782 -10.23 -8.77 -37.99
C THR A 782 -11.00 -7.72 -38.78
N LEU A 783 -11.39 -6.60 -38.18
CA LEU A 783 -11.99 -5.43 -38.83
C LEU A 783 -10.96 -4.35 -39.21
N GLY A 784 -9.67 -4.64 -39.05
CA GLY A 784 -8.57 -3.71 -39.31
C GLY A 784 -8.33 -2.68 -38.19
N LEU A 785 -8.82 -2.95 -36.98
CA LEU A 785 -8.67 -2.13 -35.79
C LEU A 785 -7.78 -2.86 -34.78
N ASP A 786 -6.49 -2.97 -35.09
CA ASP A 786 -5.51 -3.68 -34.27
C ASP A 786 -5.41 -3.07 -32.86
N GLY A 787 -5.41 -3.92 -31.82
CA GLY A 787 -5.35 -3.47 -30.43
C GLY A 787 -6.62 -2.80 -29.90
N THR A 788 -7.69 -2.73 -30.72
CA THR A 788 -9.01 -2.24 -30.32
C THR A 788 -9.87 -3.41 -29.85
N TYR A 789 -10.51 -3.26 -28.68
CA TYR A 789 -11.34 -4.31 -28.10
C TYR A 789 -12.47 -3.77 -27.22
N LEU A 790 -13.50 -4.61 -27.06
CA LEU A 790 -14.53 -4.48 -26.04
C LEU A 790 -14.34 -5.61 -25.02
N GLN A 791 -14.22 -5.24 -23.74
CA GLN A 791 -14.01 -6.17 -22.64
C GLN A 791 -15.12 -6.05 -21.60
N PHE A 792 -15.57 -7.17 -21.09
CA PHE A 792 -16.48 -7.27 -19.95
C PHE A 792 -15.75 -7.94 -18.79
N ASN A 793 -15.87 -7.35 -17.61
CA ASN A 793 -15.37 -7.92 -16.37
C ASN A 793 -16.54 -8.06 -15.38
N VAL A 794 -16.63 -9.21 -14.73
CA VAL A 794 -17.54 -9.44 -13.61
C VAL A 794 -16.70 -9.88 -12.43
N THR A 795 -16.60 -9.07 -11.42
CA THR A 795 -15.96 -9.43 -10.15
C THR A 795 -16.99 -9.95 -9.17
N ASN A 796 -16.60 -10.90 -8.33
CA ASN A 796 -17.51 -11.60 -7.41
C ASN A 796 -18.76 -12.15 -8.13
N LEU A 797 -18.57 -12.93 -9.18
CA LEU A 797 -19.64 -13.47 -10.04
C LEU A 797 -20.75 -14.17 -9.25
N LEU A 798 -20.41 -14.85 -8.17
CA LEU A 798 -21.34 -15.61 -7.34
C LEU A 798 -22.04 -14.76 -6.27
N ASP A 799 -21.72 -13.47 -6.18
CA ASP A 799 -22.22 -12.53 -5.18
C ASP A 799 -21.96 -12.99 -3.74
N GLU A 800 -20.76 -13.54 -3.51
CA GLU A 800 -20.34 -14.02 -2.19
C GLU A 800 -20.29 -12.86 -1.19
N GLN A 801 -20.89 -13.06 -0.04
CA GLN A 801 -20.86 -12.10 1.08
C GLN A 801 -19.75 -12.48 2.06
N TYR A 802 -18.77 -11.60 2.21
CA TYR A 802 -17.61 -11.88 3.02
C TYR A 802 -17.09 -10.61 3.74
N TYR A 803 -16.31 -10.82 4.79
CA TYR A 803 -15.56 -9.74 5.42
C TYR A 803 -14.22 -9.56 4.72
N SER A 804 -13.92 -8.33 4.31
CA SER A 804 -12.68 -7.97 3.63
C SER A 804 -11.57 -7.61 4.62
N THR A 805 -11.43 -6.35 4.96
CA THR A 805 -10.45 -5.84 5.92
C THR A 805 -10.91 -6.10 7.35
N ILE A 806 -9.97 -6.25 8.27
CA ILE A 806 -10.26 -6.51 9.68
C ILE A 806 -9.52 -5.49 10.55
N GLY A 807 -10.24 -4.83 11.44
CA GLY A 807 -9.67 -4.01 12.50
C GLY A 807 -9.45 -4.87 13.74
N THR A 808 -8.24 -5.41 13.88
CA THR A 808 -7.88 -6.38 14.92
C THR A 808 -7.87 -5.79 16.32
N ARG A 809 -8.02 -6.65 17.33
CA ARG A 809 -7.92 -6.34 18.75
C ARG A 809 -7.11 -7.41 19.47
N THR A 810 -6.66 -7.10 20.69
CA THR A 810 -6.01 -8.12 21.54
C THR A 810 -6.99 -9.22 21.92
N THR A 811 -8.21 -8.87 22.34
CA THR A 811 -9.31 -9.79 22.67
C THR A 811 -10.65 -9.18 22.26
N GLY A 812 -11.60 -10.02 21.87
CA GLY A 812 -13.00 -9.65 21.62
C GLY A 812 -13.89 -9.74 22.86
N THR A 813 -13.39 -10.28 23.96
CA THR A 813 -14.18 -10.58 25.15
C THR A 813 -14.11 -9.46 26.18
N PRO A 814 -15.23 -8.76 26.49
CA PRO A 814 -15.28 -7.73 27.52
C PRO A 814 -14.79 -8.21 28.87
N GLY A 815 -13.99 -7.40 29.57
CA GLY A 815 -13.45 -7.70 30.89
C GLY A 815 -12.17 -8.54 30.87
N GLN A 816 -11.74 -9.05 29.73
CA GLN A 816 -10.44 -9.70 29.59
C GLN A 816 -9.31 -8.67 29.48
N PRO A 817 -8.09 -9.02 29.96
CA PRO A 817 -6.92 -8.16 29.79
C PRO A 817 -6.68 -7.81 28.32
N GLY A 818 -6.56 -6.51 28.01
CA GLY A 818 -6.38 -6.01 26.66
C GLY A 818 -7.67 -5.71 25.88
N TYR A 819 -8.86 -5.91 26.48
CA TYR A 819 -10.08 -5.46 25.87
C TYR A 819 -10.20 -3.94 25.92
N SER A 820 -10.48 -3.34 24.78
CA SER A 820 -10.71 -1.89 24.65
C SER A 820 -12.06 -1.58 24.01
N SER A 821 -12.37 -2.26 22.95
CA SER A 821 -13.59 -2.10 22.16
C SER A 821 -13.77 -3.33 21.27
N PRO A 822 -14.96 -3.58 20.73
CA PRO A 822 -15.15 -4.62 19.73
C PRO A 822 -14.21 -4.43 18.54
N ALA A 823 -13.79 -5.53 17.93
CA ALA A 823 -13.16 -5.51 16.62
C ALA A 823 -14.18 -5.06 15.54
N PHE A 824 -13.71 -4.63 14.41
CA PHE A 824 -14.55 -4.28 13.26
C PHE A 824 -14.02 -4.92 11.98
N ALA A 825 -14.88 -5.04 10.96
CA ALA A 825 -14.48 -5.57 9.67
C ALA A 825 -15.09 -4.74 8.54
N GLY A 826 -14.35 -4.61 7.44
CA GLY A 826 -14.88 -4.12 6.19
C GLY A 826 -15.73 -5.19 5.51
N VAL A 827 -16.77 -4.76 4.82
CA VAL A 827 -17.59 -5.64 3.99
C VAL A 827 -16.94 -5.79 2.62
N GLY A 828 -16.89 -7.01 2.09
CA GLY A 828 -16.41 -7.28 0.74
C GLY A 828 -17.34 -6.69 -0.32
N ALA A 829 -16.78 -6.33 -1.48
CA ALA A 829 -17.56 -5.80 -2.58
C ALA A 829 -18.53 -6.86 -3.13
N PRO A 830 -19.79 -6.51 -3.44
CA PRO A 830 -20.75 -7.42 -4.07
C PRO A 830 -20.35 -7.72 -5.52
N ARG A 831 -21.13 -8.56 -6.19
CA ARG A 831 -20.95 -8.76 -7.63
C ARG A 831 -20.99 -7.41 -8.35
N THR A 832 -19.96 -7.18 -9.18
CA THR A 832 -19.77 -5.91 -9.88
C THR A 832 -19.49 -6.19 -11.36
N VAL A 833 -20.23 -5.54 -12.24
CA VAL A 833 -20.10 -5.69 -13.68
C VAL A 833 -19.51 -4.41 -14.27
N MET A 834 -18.57 -4.57 -15.20
CA MET A 834 -17.94 -3.47 -15.92
C MET A 834 -17.76 -3.82 -17.40
N ALA A 835 -17.97 -2.82 -18.26
CA ALA A 835 -17.65 -2.87 -19.69
C ALA A 835 -16.60 -1.83 -20.01
N THR A 836 -15.60 -2.20 -20.79
CA THR A 836 -14.48 -1.35 -21.21
C THR A 836 -14.32 -1.42 -22.71
N LEU A 837 -14.36 -0.28 -23.38
CA LEU A 837 -13.99 -0.14 -24.78
C LEU A 837 -12.63 0.54 -24.86
N ARG A 838 -11.68 -0.11 -25.52
CA ARG A 838 -10.36 0.49 -25.86
C ARG A 838 -10.27 0.61 -27.38
N TYR A 839 -9.92 1.80 -27.84
CA TYR A 839 -9.62 2.12 -29.21
C TYR A 839 -8.13 2.46 -29.34
N SER A 840 -7.41 1.73 -30.19
CA SER A 840 -5.99 1.95 -30.50
C SER A 840 -5.80 2.58 -31.88
N PHE A 841 -4.83 3.46 -32.02
CA PHE A 841 -4.54 4.21 -33.25
C PHE A 841 -3.04 4.40 -33.48
#